data_fde28aa01cf8d17b3bf8d87795c0217f
#
_entry.id   fde28aa01cf8d17b3bf8d87795c0217f
#
_cell.length_a   1.000
_cell.length_b   1.000
_cell.length_c   1.000
_cell.angle_alpha   90.00
_cell.angle_beta   90.00
_cell.angle_gamma   90.00
#
_symmetry.space_group_name_H-M   'P 1'
#
loop_
_entity.id
_entity.type
_entity.pdbx_description
1 polymer ?
#
loop_
_entity_poly.entity_id
_entity_poly.type
_entity_poly.pdbx_seq_one_letter_code
_entity_poly.pdbx_strand_id
1 'polypeptide(L)'
;MTTVRRPRPRSPHPRSPHRRRRHLALLSLLLVVLSMSLGPAPSSAAAGTDWWTPGARPSPDSGINVTGEPFKGTNSAGEVRGFVDAHNHIMANEAFGGRLICGRPFSEEGVADALKDCPEHYPDGSLAIFDYITKGGDGRHDPVGWPTFEDWPAYDSMTHQQNYYAWIERAWRGGQRVLVNDLVTNGVICSVYFFKDRGCDEMTSIRLQARLTYALQDYIDRQYGGTGKGWFRIVTDSAQAREVIEQGKLAVVLGVETSEPFGCKQILDIPQCDKDDIDAGLDELYDLGVRSMFLCHKFDNALCGVRFDEGGLGTAINVGQFLSTGTFWKTEKCAGPQKDNPIGGASSGAEEDLPPGTEVPEYDEDARCNVRGLTELGEYAVRGMMQRKMMLEIDHMSVKATGRVLDIFEAEQYPGVLSSHSWMDLNWTERVYALGGFVAQYMNGSEKFSTEAKRTDALRDTYGVGYGYGTDMNGVGGWPAPRGTGTSNPVKYPFTSVDGGAVLDRQTTGRRTWDLNTDGAAHYGLVPDWIEDIRLVGGQDVVDDLFRGAESYLGTWGASENHRAGVNLAEGRSATASSSESNPFTSYAPGRAVDGDTGTRWASDWSDDQWLRIDLGSTRTVRRVTLDWERAYGASYRVELSTDGTAWKTAWSTTAGDGGLDTARFGATPARYVRVHGLDRGTDWGYSLKEVGVYGD
;
A
#
# COMPACT_ATOMS: atom_id res chain seq x y z
N MET A 1 11.87 40.28 59.78
CA MET A 1 11.12 40.01 61.02
C MET A 1 10.46 38.67 60.78
N THR A 2 11.09 37.60 61.28
CA THR A 2 10.78 36.84 62.49
C THR A 2 9.41 36.14 62.36
N THR A 3 9.18 34.89 62.50
CA THR A 3 9.80 33.68 63.11
C THR A 3 8.99 32.48 62.70
N VAL A 4 9.57 31.40 62.26
CA VAL A 4 10.01 30.15 62.93
C VAL A 4 8.94 29.45 63.76
N ARG A 5 8.50 28.24 63.43
CA ARG A 5 8.80 26.97 64.11
C ARG A 5 7.98 25.76 63.64
N ARG A 6 8.68 24.68 63.42
CA ARG A 6 8.32 23.25 63.52
C ARG A 6 8.28 22.79 64.99
N PRO A 7 8.04 21.52 65.41
CA PRO A 7 7.79 20.24 64.72
C PRO A 7 6.83 19.26 65.48
N ARG A 8 6.66 18.06 64.93
CA ARG A 8 6.27 16.69 65.33
C ARG A 8 6.15 16.37 66.87
N PRO A 9 5.41 15.25 67.32
CA PRO A 9 5.88 13.89 67.13
C PRO A 9 4.84 12.72 67.01
N ARG A 10 5.37 11.57 66.75
CA ARG A 10 5.02 10.16 66.58
C ARG A 10 4.20 9.47 67.70
N SER A 11 3.29 8.53 67.23
CA SER A 11 2.96 7.13 67.61
C SER A 11 2.84 6.69 69.07
N PRO A 12 2.19 5.55 69.44
CA PRO A 12 2.43 4.19 68.92
C PRO A 12 1.20 3.23 68.94
N HIS A 13 1.42 2.04 68.31
CA HIS A 13 0.57 0.85 68.33
C HIS A 13 0.33 0.30 69.76
N PRO A 14 -0.75 -0.57 69.94
CA PRO A 14 -0.43 -1.96 70.32
C PRO A 14 -1.26 -3.08 69.61
N ARG A 15 -0.69 -4.26 69.73
CA ARG A 15 -0.91 -5.57 69.16
C ARG A 15 -2.22 -6.26 69.60
N SER A 16 -2.63 -7.23 68.73
CA SER A 16 -3.67 -8.26 68.81
C SER A 16 -3.75 -9.04 70.12
N PRO A 17 -4.81 -9.87 70.42
CA PRO A 17 -4.94 -11.17 69.76
C PRO A 17 -6.41 -11.65 69.55
N HIS A 18 -6.67 -12.57 68.61
CA HIS A 18 -7.30 -13.87 68.82
C HIS A 18 -7.58 -14.63 67.51
N ARG A 19 -6.78 -15.66 67.31
CA ARG A 19 -7.12 -16.86 66.51
C ARG A 19 -8.24 -17.61 67.23
N ARG A 20 -9.28 -17.91 66.49
CA ARG A 20 -10.17 -19.09 66.53
C ARG A 20 -11.58 -18.70 66.10
N ARG A 21 -11.84 -18.88 64.79
CA ARG A 21 -13.15 -19.11 64.17
C ARG A 21 -13.00 -19.01 62.63
N ARG A 22 -12.25 -19.96 62.08
CA ARG A 22 -12.11 -20.10 60.62
C ARG A 22 -12.24 -21.55 60.19
N HIS A 23 -13.28 -22.26 60.61
CA HIS A 23 -13.56 -23.59 60.07
C HIS A 23 -15.05 -23.90 59.85
N LEU A 24 -15.99 -22.96 60.05
CA LEU A 24 -17.41 -23.18 59.79
C LEU A 24 -17.97 -22.31 58.65
N ALA A 25 -17.20 -21.39 58.09
CA ALA A 25 -17.66 -20.55 56.98
C ALA A 25 -17.25 -21.08 55.59
N LEU A 26 -16.42 -22.08 55.50
CA LEU A 26 -15.96 -22.66 54.20
C LEU A 26 -16.86 -23.80 53.68
N LEU A 27 -17.66 -24.43 54.53
CA LEU A 27 -18.61 -25.46 54.06
C LEU A 27 -19.95 -24.89 53.55
N SER A 28 -20.31 -23.68 53.93
CA SER A 28 -21.54 -23.04 53.47
C SER A 28 -21.34 -22.30 52.13
N LEU A 29 -20.13 -21.99 51.73
CA LEU A 29 -19.84 -21.34 50.45
C LEU A 29 -19.65 -22.33 49.32
N LEU A 30 -19.35 -23.61 49.61
CA LEU A 30 -19.25 -24.67 48.59
C LEU A 30 -20.62 -25.23 48.18
N LEU A 31 -21.65 -25.08 48.99
CA LEU A 31 -23.01 -25.54 48.64
C LEU A 31 -23.86 -24.48 47.89
N VAL A 32 -23.43 -23.21 47.94
CA VAL A 32 -24.11 -22.14 47.17
C VAL A 32 -23.50 -22.02 45.77
N VAL A 33 -22.24 -22.41 45.60
CA VAL A 33 -21.57 -22.42 44.25
C VAL A 33 -21.97 -23.64 43.41
N LEU A 34 -22.45 -24.74 44.05
CA LEU A 34 -22.91 -25.93 43.33
C LEU A 34 -24.40 -25.89 42.94
N SER A 35 -25.15 -24.90 43.41
CA SER A 35 -26.59 -24.73 43.04
C SER A 35 -26.84 -23.62 42.03
N MET A 36 -25.83 -22.89 41.55
CA MET A 36 -25.94 -21.89 40.47
C MET A 36 -25.40 -22.36 39.13
N SER A 37 -25.04 -23.61 38.97
CA SER A 37 -24.50 -24.17 37.71
C SER A 37 -25.45 -25.04 36.90
N LEU A 38 -26.76 -24.92 37.13
CA LEU A 38 -27.79 -25.53 36.28
C LEU A 38 -28.75 -24.46 35.76
N GLY A 39 -28.19 -23.38 35.20
CA GLY A 39 -28.91 -22.62 34.18
C GLY A 39 -28.96 -23.49 32.91
N PRO A 40 -30.00 -23.39 32.09
CA PRO A 40 -30.01 -24.10 30.83
C PRO A 40 -28.70 -23.75 30.11
N ALA A 41 -27.92 -24.77 29.75
CA ALA A 41 -26.78 -24.57 28.89
C ALA A 41 -27.26 -23.73 27.69
N PRO A 42 -26.53 -22.69 27.25
CA PRO A 42 -26.88 -22.02 26.02
C PRO A 42 -26.99 -23.11 24.98
N SER A 43 -28.19 -23.23 24.36
CA SER A 43 -28.39 -24.16 23.24
C SER A 43 -27.22 -23.88 22.28
N SER A 44 -26.34 -24.84 22.11
CA SER A 44 -25.36 -24.75 21.03
C SER A 44 -26.21 -24.59 19.78
N ALA A 45 -26.24 -23.40 19.21
CA ALA A 45 -26.75 -23.21 17.87
C ALA A 45 -26.04 -24.27 17.05
N ALA A 46 -26.79 -25.14 16.37
CA ALA A 46 -26.23 -26.14 15.52
C ALA A 46 -25.27 -25.44 14.58
N ALA A 47 -23.99 -25.82 14.58
CA ALA A 47 -23.04 -25.31 13.61
C ALA A 47 -23.69 -25.47 12.24
N GLY A 48 -23.69 -24.41 11.42
CA GLY A 48 -24.23 -24.47 10.07
C GLY A 48 -23.64 -25.70 9.35
N THR A 49 -24.45 -26.40 8.60
CA THR A 49 -24.03 -27.58 7.83
C THR A 49 -23.12 -27.18 6.66
N ASP A 50 -23.17 -25.91 6.27
CA ASP A 50 -22.48 -25.38 5.11
C ASP A 50 -21.20 -24.64 5.56
N TRP A 51 -20.09 -24.86 4.88
CA TRP A 51 -18.77 -24.31 5.22
C TRP A 51 -18.72 -22.77 5.23
N TRP A 52 -19.67 -22.11 4.58
CA TRP A 52 -19.78 -20.65 4.49
C TRP A 52 -20.76 -20.05 5.53
N THR A 53 -21.41 -20.86 6.36
CA THR A 53 -22.44 -20.39 7.31
C THR A 53 -21.86 -20.36 8.72
N PRO A 54 -21.91 -19.21 9.44
CA PRO A 54 -21.46 -19.12 10.82
C PRO A 54 -22.36 -19.88 11.76
N GLY A 55 -21.81 -20.47 12.81
CA GLY A 55 -22.54 -21.09 13.90
C GLY A 55 -23.16 -20.09 14.87
N ALA A 56 -22.55 -18.90 15.03
CA ALA A 56 -23.02 -17.85 15.92
C ALA A 56 -22.61 -16.47 15.38
N ARG A 57 -23.52 -15.50 15.57
CA ARG A 57 -23.25 -14.06 15.28
C ARG A 57 -23.76 -13.22 16.44
N PRO A 58 -23.22 -12.00 16.63
CA PRO A 58 -23.86 -11.03 17.54
C PRO A 58 -25.30 -10.74 17.11
N SER A 59 -26.11 -10.28 18.04
CA SER A 59 -27.47 -9.88 17.75
C SER A 59 -27.86 -8.60 18.51
N PRO A 60 -28.18 -7.51 17.81
CA PRO A 60 -28.37 -7.41 16.35
C PRO A 60 -27.05 -7.38 15.54
N ASP A 61 -27.12 -7.78 14.26
CA ASP A 61 -26.04 -7.65 13.32
C ASP A 61 -26.56 -7.21 11.93
N SER A 62 -25.63 -6.92 11.00
CA SER A 62 -25.95 -6.57 9.62
C SER A 62 -26.40 -7.79 8.83
N GLY A 63 -27.37 -7.61 7.94
CA GLY A 63 -27.74 -8.61 6.95
C GLY A 63 -26.61 -8.82 5.93
N ILE A 64 -26.37 -10.08 5.54
CA ILE A 64 -25.51 -10.39 4.41
C ILE A 64 -26.31 -10.34 3.11
N ASN A 65 -27.57 -10.77 3.14
CA ASN A 65 -28.51 -10.79 2.01
C ASN A 65 -27.94 -11.54 0.79
N VAL A 66 -27.27 -12.66 1.05
CA VAL A 66 -26.74 -13.60 0.06
C VAL A 66 -27.20 -15.00 0.41
N THR A 67 -27.69 -15.73 -0.59
CA THR A 67 -28.09 -17.14 -0.51
C THR A 67 -27.28 -17.97 -1.53
N GLY A 68 -27.31 -19.28 -1.39
CA GLY A 68 -26.53 -20.19 -2.24
C GLY A 68 -25.08 -20.34 -1.76
N GLU A 69 -24.38 -21.27 -2.36
CA GLU A 69 -22.97 -21.58 -2.06
C GLU A 69 -22.05 -20.60 -2.79
N PRO A 70 -21.15 -19.90 -2.11
CA PRO A 70 -20.14 -19.09 -2.77
C PRO A 70 -19.12 -20.00 -3.48
N PHE A 71 -18.54 -19.49 -4.55
CA PHE A 71 -17.50 -20.18 -5.29
C PHE A 71 -16.27 -20.47 -4.42
N LYS A 72 -15.64 -21.64 -4.62
CA LYS A 72 -14.47 -22.06 -3.81
C LYS A 72 -13.15 -21.37 -4.18
N GLY A 73 -13.12 -20.58 -5.23
CA GLY A 73 -11.95 -19.76 -5.57
C GLY A 73 -10.93 -20.41 -6.51
N THR A 74 -11.13 -21.66 -6.93
CA THR A 74 -10.25 -22.34 -7.90
C THR A 74 -11.06 -23.03 -9.01
N ASN A 75 -10.52 -23.03 -10.22
CA ASN A 75 -11.09 -23.81 -11.33
C ASN A 75 -10.58 -25.26 -11.32
N SER A 76 -11.05 -26.07 -12.28
CA SER A 76 -10.65 -27.47 -12.41
C SER A 76 -9.18 -27.69 -12.77
N ALA A 77 -8.47 -26.65 -13.22
CA ALA A 77 -7.03 -26.67 -13.49
C ALA A 77 -6.20 -26.27 -12.25
N GLY A 78 -6.83 -25.89 -11.15
CA GLY A 78 -6.16 -25.43 -9.92
C GLY A 78 -5.75 -23.95 -9.97
N GLU A 79 -6.15 -23.20 -11.01
CA GLU A 79 -5.92 -21.76 -11.06
C GLU A 79 -6.89 -21.03 -10.14
N VAL A 80 -6.39 -20.00 -9.45
CA VAL A 80 -7.25 -19.11 -8.66
C VAL A 80 -8.18 -18.33 -9.57
N ARG A 81 -9.43 -18.24 -9.17
CA ARG A 81 -10.45 -17.42 -9.80
C ARG A 81 -11.14 -16.58 -8.73
N GLY A 82 -11.34 -15.32 -9.01
CA GLY A 82 -12.00 -14.39 -8.10
C GLY A 82 -11.47 -12.99 -8.23
N PHE A 83 -12.20 -12.06 -7.65
CA PHE A 83 -11.87 -10.65 -7.64
C PHE A 83 -10.77 -10.36 -6.63
N VAL A 84 -9.95 -9.35 -6.92
CA VAL A 84 -8.99 -8.74 -6.00
C VAL A 84 -9.32 -7.27 -5.81
N ASP A 85 -9.52 -6.88 -4.56
CA ASP A 85 -9.39 -5.51 -4.13
C ASP A 85 -7.94 -5.30 -3.69
N ALA A 86 -7.21 -4.55 -4.46
CA ALA A 86 -5.77 -4.35 -4.28
C ALA A 86 -5.44 -3.18 -3.36
N HIS A 87 -6.47 -2.44 -2.86
CA HIS A 87 -6.27 -1.25 -2.05
C HIS A 87 -7.52 -0.92 -1.20
N ASN A 88 -7.45 -1.15 0.10
CA ASN A 88 -8.56 -0.91 1.03
C ASN A 88 -8.03 -0.61 2.44
N HIS A 89 -8.81 0.10 3.27
CA HIS A 89 -8.42 0.58 4.60
C HIS A 89 -9.40 0.17 5.69
N ILE A 90 -9.43 -1.12 6.05
CA ILE A 90 -10.42 -1.66 7.01
C ILE A 90 -10.35 -0.93 8.36
N MET A 91 -9.13 -0.69 8.87
CA MET A 91 -8.88 -0.16 10.20
C MET A 91 -8.62 1.36 10.23
N ALA A 92 -9.00 2.10 9.19
CA ALA A 92 -8.73 3.54 9.12
C ALA A 92 -9.46 4.39 10.19
N ASN A 93 -10.44 3.82 10.89
CA ASN A 93 -11.00 4.44 12.10
C ASN A 93 -9.93 4.66 13.19
N GLU A 94 -8.82 3.94 13.15
CA GLU A 94 -7.68 4.10 14.05
C GLU A 94 -6.57 5.02 13.49
N ALA A 95 -6.72 5.45 12.23
CA ALA A 95 -5.86 6.41 11.57
C ALA A 95 -6.14 7.85 12.04
N PHE A 96 -5.31 8.80 11.62
CA PHE A 96 -5.52 10.24 11.76
C PHE A 96 -5.86 10.70 13.19
N GLY A 97 -5.32 10.03 14.21
CA GLY A 97 -5.60 10.32 15.61
C GLY A 97 -6.78 9.55 16.21
N GLY A 98 -7.45 8.70 15.42
CA GLY A 98 -8.46 7.73 15.91
C GLY A 98 -9.88 8.26 16.03
N ARG A 99 -10.20 9.41 15.42
CA ARG A 99 -11.52 10.04 15.48
C ARG A 99 -12.03 10.61 14.15
N LEU A 100 -11.20 10.61 13.10
CA LEU A 100 -11.61 11.19 11.82
C LEU A 100 -12.69 10.36 11.15
N ILE A 101 -12.56 9.04 11.20
CA ILE A 101 -13.54 8.11 10.62
C ILE A 101 -14.38 7.51 11.75
N CYS A 102 -15.65 7.87 11.78
CA CYS A 102 -16.60 7.42 12.76
C CYS A 102 -17.07 5.98 12.52
N GLY A 103 -17.22 5.20 13.57
CA GLY A 103 -17.61 3.79 13.50
C GLY A 103 -16.42 2.84 13.47
N ARG A 104 -16.68 1.56 13.69
CA ARG A 104 -15.68 0.50 13.78
C ARG A 104 -16.01 -0.64 12.82
N PRO A 105 -15.00 -1.36 12.28
CA PRO A 105 -15.25 -2.47 11.35
C PRO A 105 -15.87 -3.68 12.03
N PHE A 106 -15.80 -3.80 13.34
CA PHE A 106 -16.45 -4.86 14.12
C PHE A 106 -16.62 -4.46 15.59
N SER A 107 -17.50 -5.16 16.29
CA SER A 107 -17.66 -5.10 17.76
C SER A 107 -18.20 -6.43 18.28
N GLU A 108 -17.77 -6.84 19.48
CA GLU A 108 -18.32 -8.02 20.17
C GLU A 108 -19.83 -7.85 20.46
N GLU A 109 -20.30 -6.62 20.59
CA GLU A 109 -21.72 -6.26 20.83
C GLU A 109 -22.50 -6.10 19.51
N GLY A 110 -21.87 -6.34 18.36
CA GLY A 110 -22.47 -6.29 17.04
C GLY A 110 -22.57 -4.87 16.45
N VAL A 111 -23.41 -4.76 15.41
CA VAL A 111 -23.54 -3.55 14.58
C VAL A 111 -24.04 -2.35 15.36
N ALA A 112 -24.90 -2.57 16.35
CA ALA A 112 -25.48 -1.50 17.16
C ALA A 112 -24.45 -0.72 18.00
N ASP A 113 -23.32 -1.35 18.32
CA ASP A 113 -22.20 -0.69 18.97
C ASP A 113 -21.12 -0.27 17.97
N ALA A 114 -20.86 -1.08 16.96
CA ALA A 114 -19.84 -0.77 15.96
C ALA A 114 -20.18 0.47 15.12
N LEU A 115 -21.43 0.60 14.72
CA LEU A 115 -21.93 1.65 13.81
C LEU A 115 -23.05 2.47 14.47
N LYS A 116 -22.82 2.89 15.71
CA LYS A 116 -23.72 3.81 16.41
C LYS A 116 -23.65 5.23 15.84
N ASP A 117 -24.08 6.20 16.60
CA ASP A 117 -23.98 7.60 16.25
C ASP A 117 -22.53 8.12 16.23
N CYS A 118 -22.31 9.23 15.53
CA CYS A 118 -21.05 9.93 15.40
C CYS A 118 -21.03 11.21 16.25
N PRO A 119 -20.64 11.13 17.54
CA PRO A 119 -20.67 12.30 18.44
C PRO A 119 -19.82 13.48 17.95
N GLU A 120 -18.76 13.22 17.22
CA GLU A 120 -17.86 14.22 16.63
C GLU A 120 -18.53 15.04 15.53
N HIS A 121 -19.62 14.54 14.95
CA HIS A 121 -20.37 15.19 13.88
C HIS A 121 -21.60 15.97 14.37
N TYR A 122 -21.93 15.88 15.66
CA TYR A 122 -23.09 16.60 16.19
C TYR A 122 -22.96 18.13 16.10
N PRO A 123 -24.08 18.86 15.98
CA PRO A 123 -25.47 18.32 16.06
C PRO A 123 -26.03 17.81 14.73
N ASP A 124 -25.47 18.17 13.59
CA ASP A 124 -26.10 18.00 12.27
C ASP A 124 -25.06 17.68 11.15
N GLY A 125 -23.98 17.01 11.47
CA GLY A 125 -22.92 16.68 10.52
C GLY A 125 -21.95 17.82 10.23
N SER A 126 -22.23 19.04 10.65
CA SER A 126 -21.44 20.24 10.31
C SER A 126 -19.99 20.22 10.83
N LEU A 127 -19.65 19.33 11.77
CA LEU A 127 -18.29 19.14 12.27
C LEU A 127 -17.51 18.03 11.53
N ALA A 128 -18.15 17.34 10.60
CA ALA A 128 -17.47 16.40 9.68
C ALA A 128 -16.72 17.19 8.59
N ILE A 129 -15.62 17.86 8.97
CA ILE A 129 -14.92 18.86 8.16
C ILE A 129 -14.49 18.30 6.79
N PHE A 130 -14.03 17.05 6.74
CA PHE A 130 -13.61 16.44 5.48
C PHE A 130 -14.79 16.15 4.55
N ASP A 131 -15.94 15.71 5.06
CA ASP A 131 -17.17 15.57 4.26
C ASP A 131 -17.60 16.94 3.70
N TYR A 132 -17.50 18.00 4.52
CA TYR A 132 -17.78 19.38 4.08
C TYR A 132 -16.85 19.84 2.95
N ILE A 133 -15.54 19.62 3.08
CA ILE A 133 -14.54 20.02 2.08
C ILE A 133 -14.75 19.28 0.76
N THR A 134 -15.13 18.02 0.80
CA THR A 134 -15.17 17.12 -0.37
C THR A 134 -16.52 17.11 -1.08
N LYS A 135 -17.63 17.25 -0.35
CA LYS A 135 -18.98 17.27 -0.95
C LYS A 135 -19.35 18.59 -1.64
N GLY A 136 -18.62 19.67 -1.36
CA GLY A 136 -18.94 20.99 -1.91
C GLY A 136 -20.29 21.56 -1.49
N GLY A 137 -20.87 21.07 -0.41
CA GLY A 137 -22.15 21.46 0.19
C GLY A 137 -21.98 22.11 1.56
N ASP A 138 -23.04 22.08 2.38
CA ASP A 138 -22.98 22.54 3.76
C ASP A 138 -22.49 21.42 4.73
N GLY A 139 -22.15 20.23 4.21
CA GLY A 139 -21.66 19.06 4.96
C GLY A 139 -22.70 18.45 5.91
N ARG A 140 -23.92 18.98 5.93
CA ARG A 140 -24.96 18.53 6.86
C ARG A 140 -25.45 17.15 6.54
N HIS A 141 -25.57 16.33 7.60
CA HIS A 141 -26.12 14.99 7.54
C HIS A 141 -26.60 14.56 8.93
N ASP A 142 -27.49 13.57 8.98
CA ASP A 142 -27.84 12.92 10.24
C ASP A 142 -26.66 12.06 10.74
N PRO A 143 -26.03 12.41 11.87
CA PRO A 143 -24.90 11.66 12.41
C PRO A 143 -25.27 10.32 13.04
N VAL A 144 -26.58 9.97 13.09
CA VAL A 144 -27.06 8.73 13.68
C VAL A 144 -26.87 7.55 12.70
N GLY A 145 -26.12 6.55 13.13
CA GLY A 145 -26.00 5.29 12.40
C GLY A 145 -27.09 4.30 12.77
N TRP A 146 -26.78 3.31 13.61
CA TRP A 146 -27.74 2.34 14.07
C TRP A 146 -28.90 3.00 14.83
N PRO A 147 -30.17 2.62 14.59
CA PRO A 147 -30.66 1.64 13.61
C PRO A 147 -31.08 2.26 12.26
N THR A 148 -31.08 3.57 12.12
CA THR A 148 -31.72 4.30 11.01
C THR A 148 -30.86 4.36 9.77
N PHE A 149 -29.55 4.70 9.90
CA PHE A 149 -28.64 4.89 8.78
C PHE A 149 -29.20 5.81 7.70
N GLU A 150 -29.75 6.97 8.09
CA GLU A 150 -30.47 7.85 7.15
C GLU A 150 -29.53 8.44 6.12
N ASP A 151 -28.39 8.99 6.55
CA ASP A 151 -27.46 9.72 5.68
C ASP A 151 -26.10 9.05 5.51
N TRP A 152 -25.77 8.02 6.29
CA TRP A 152 -24.51 7.29 6.17
C TRP A 152 -24.65 5.77 6.49
N PRO A 153 -23.76 4.90 6.00
CA PRO A 153 -22.73 5.19 5.00
C PRO A 153 -23.33 5.61 3.65
N ALA A 154 -22.59 6.43 2.91
CA ALA A 154 -22.95 6.90 1.58
C ALA A 154 -21.71 6.97 0.69
N TYR A 155 -21.86 6.92 -0.62
CA TYR A 155 -20.76 6.91 -1.59
C TYR A 155 -19.88 8.17 -1.53
N ASP A 156 -20.36 9.24 -0.96
CA ASP A 156 -19.68 10.52 -0.77
C ASP A 156 -19.44 10.88 0.71
N SER A 157 -19.61 9.92 1.62
CA SER A 157 -19.41 10.09 3.06
C SER A 157 -18.05 9.53 3.50
N MET A 158 -17.03 10.37 3.52
CA MET A 158 -15.63 9.96 3.70
C MET A 158 -15.21 9.77 5.16
N THR A 159 -16.00 10.30 6.10
CA THR A 159 -15.66 10.30 7.52
C THR A 159 -16.47 9.29 8.34
N HIS A 160 -17.03 8.29 7.66
CA HIS A 160 -17.80 7.22 8.26
C HIS A 160 -17.29 5.85 7.84
N GLN A 161 -17.35 4.87 8.75
CA GLN A 161 -16.93 3.50 8.51
C GLN A 161 -17.77 2.85 7.38
N GLN A 162 -17.07 2.36 6.35
CA GLN A 162 -17.69 1.69 5.20
C GLN A 162 -17.25 0.22 5.05
N ASN A 163 -16.33 -0.23 5.92
CA ASN A 163 -15.74 -1.57 5.92
C ASN A 163 -16.23 -2.43 7.10
N TYR A 164 -17.52 -2.37 7.47
CA TYR A 164 -18.03 -3.28 8.50
C TYR A 164 -17.88 -4.73 8.05
N TYR A 165 -17.42 -5.62 8.94
CA TYR A 165 -17.00 -6.98 8.57
C TYR A 165 -18.08 -7.78 7.80
N ALA A 166 -19.36 -7.61 8.14
CA ALA A 166 -20.45 -8.30 7.46
C ALA A 166 -20.65 -7.81 6.01
N TRP A 167 -20.27 -6.57 5.71
CA TRP A 167 -20.25 -6.05 4.35
C TRP A 167 -19.11 -6.63 3.55
N ILE A 168 -17.93 -6.82 4.17
CA ILE A 168 -16.80 -7.55 3.55
C ILE A 168 -17.19 -9.02 3.29
N GLU A 169 -17.91 -9.66 4.22
CA GLU A 169 -18.42 -11.01 4.02
C GLU A 169 -19.32 -11.09 2.78
N ARG A 170 -20.18 -10.08 2.55
CA ARG A 170 -21.03 -10.05 1.36
C ARG A 170 -20.20 -9.99 0.07
N ALA A 171 -19.11 -9.20 0.04
CA ALA A 171 -18.21 -9.13 -1.10
C ALA A 171 -17.47 -10.45 -1.31
N TRP A 172 -16.96 -11.08 -0.24
CA TRP A 172 -16.36 -12.41 -0.33
C TRP A 172 -17.34 -13.45 -0.91
N ARG A 173 -18.60 -13.47 -0.46
CA ARG A 173 -19.62 -14.36 -1.02
C ARG A 173 -19.93 -14.04 -2.48
N GLY A 174 -19.78 -12.78 -2.90
CA GLY A 174 -19.93 -12.31 -4.28
C GLY A 174 -18.76 -12.65 -5.22
N GLY A 175 -17.72 -13.35 -4.73
CA GLY A 175 -16.62 -13.83 -5.57
C GLY A 175 -15.26 -13.18 -5.30
N GLN A 176 -15.12 -12.29 -4.29
CA GLN A 176 -13.82 -11.75 -3.90
C GLN A 176 -12.96 -12.81 -3.22
N ARG A 177 -11.67 -12.89 -3.58
CA ARG A 177 -10.74 -13.90 -3.05
C ARG A 177 -9.46 -13.31 -2.49
N VAL A 178 -9.09 -12.11 -2.92
CA VAL A 178 -7.95 -11.37 -2.36
C VAL A 178 -8.43 -9.98 -1.92
N LEU A 179 -7.97 -9.55 -0.76
CA LEU A 179 -8.18 -8.21 -0.22
C LEU A 179 -6.86 -7.70 0.34
N VAL A 180 -6.34 -6.61 -0.20
CA VAL A 180 -5.20 -5.91 0.37
C VAL A 180 -5.72 -4.87 1.34
N ASN A 181 -5.36 -5.01 2.61
CA ASN A 181 -5.68 -4.06 3.66
C ASN A 181 -4.46 -3.17 3.91
N ASP A 182 -4.42 -2.03 3.24
CA ASP A 182 -3.39 -1.03 3.44
C ASP A 182 -3.64 -0.27 4.74
N LEU A 183 -2.69 -0.41 5.66
CA LEU A 183 -2.70 0.28 6.94
C LEU A 183 -2.33 1.74 6.66
N VAL A 184 -3.29 2.65 6.83
CA VAL A 184 -3.19 4.03 6.36
C VAL A 184 -3.13 5.02 7.51
N THR A 185 -2.32 6.06 7.37
CA THR A 185 -2.42 7.27 8.19
C THR A 185 -1.63 8.41 7.57
N ASN A 186 -1.88 9.64 8.07
CA ASN A 186 -1.16 10.83 7.66
C ASN A 186 -0.97 11.76 8.85
N GLY A 187 0.28 12.03 9.21
CA GLY A 187 0.65 12.82 10.38
C GLY A 187 0.19 14.28 10.30
N VAL A 188 0.12 14.87 9.10
CA VAL A 188 -0.36 16.26 8.92
C VAL A 188 -1.86 16.32 9.12
N ILE A 189 -2.65 15.45 8.47
CA ILE A 189 -4.10 15.37 8.68
C ILE A 189 -4.40 15.17 10.17
N CYS A 190 -3.73 14.23 10.81
CA CYS A 190 -3.85 14.01 12.25
C CYS A 190 -3.53 15.29 13.04
N SER A 191 -2.48 16.03 12.67
CA SER A 191 -2.05 17.20 13.44
C SER A 191 -3.05 18.34 13.37
N VAL A 192 -3.70 18.55 12.23
CA VAL A 192 -4.69 19.61 12.01
C VAL A 192 -6.10 19.25 12.44
N TYR A 193 -6.42 17.94 12.59
CA TYR A 193 -7.74 17.52 13.03
C TYR A 193 -7.91 17.72 14.53
N PHE A 194 -9.04 18.31 14.93
CA PHE A 194 -9.27 18.74 16.32
C PHE A 194 -9.55 17.60 17.29
N PHE A 195 -10.30 16.58 16.84
CA PHE A 195 -10.72 15.47 17.69
C PHE A 195 -9.75 14.30 17.51
N LYS A 196 -9.02 13.96 18.54
CA LYS A 196 -8.11 12.82 18.53
C LYS A 196 -7.95 12.18 19.90
N ASP A 197 -7.85 10.88 19.90
CA ASP A 197 -7.59 10.05 21.08
C ASP A 197 -6.12 9.64 21.19
N ARG A 198 -5.34 9.83 20.11
CA ARG A 198 -3.95 9.32 19.99
C ARG A 198 -3.01 10.35 19.39
N GLY A 199 -1.71 10.08 19.56
CA GLY A 199 -0.67 10.84 18.86
C GLY A 199 -0.68 10.61 17.35
N CYS A 200 0.07 11.45 16.63
CA CYS A 200 0.11 11.47 15.16
C CYS A 200 1.34 10.76 14.58
N ASP A 201 2.04 9.95 15.37
CA ASP A 201 3.12 9.10 14.88
C ASP A 201 2.56 8.00 13.98
N GLU A 202 3.00 7.99 12.72
CA GLU A 202 2.43 7.12 11.69
C GLU A 202 2.70 5.65 12.00
N MET A 203 3.91 5.27 12.38
CA MET A 203 4.25 3.89 12.68
C MET A 203 3.49 3.35 13.90
N THR A 204 3.19 4.19 14.89
CA THR A 204 2.35 3.81 16.05
C THR A 204 0.92 3.46 15.62
N SER A 205 0.33 4.24 14.69
CA SER A 205 -0.99 3.95 14.12
C SER A 205 -0.97 2.65 13.30
N ILE A 206 0.05 2.44 12.46
CA ILE A 206 0.22 1.22 11.66
C ILE A 206 0.28 -0.03 12.54
N ARG A 207 1.07 -0.02 13.61
CA ARG A 207 1.14 -1.13 14.59
C ARG A 207 -0.22 -1.44 15.21
N LEU A 208 -0.99 -0.41 15.52
CA LEU A 208 -2.33 -0.58 16.11
C LEU A 208 -3.28 -1.20 15.08
N GLN A 209 -3.34 -0.68 13.88
CA GLN A 209 -4.20 -1.16 12.80
C GLN A 209 -3.88 -2.62 12.45
N ALA A 210 -2.58 -3.00 12.37
CA ALA A 210 -2.18 -4.39 12.16
C ALA A 210 -2.74 -5.31 13.24
N ARG A 211 -2.53 -4.97 14.53
CA ARG A 211 -3.07 -5.77 15.64
C ARG A 211 -4.58 -5.92 15.59
N LEU A 212 -5.31 -4.86 15.23
CA LEU A 212 -6.76 -4.89 15.15
C LEU A 212 -7.26 -5.69 13.95
N THR A 213 -6.51 -5.75 12.85
CA THR A 213 -6.82 -6.63 11.72
C THR A 213 -6.70 -8.11 12.13
N TYR A 214 -5.68 -8.48 12.91
CA TYR A 214 -5.61 -9.82 13.51
C TYR A 214 -6.76 -10.07 14.51
N ALA A 215 -7.15 -9.07 15.30
CA ALA A 215 -8.29 -9.20 16.20
C ALA A 215 -9.62 -9.41 15.45
N LEU A 216 -9.80 -8.78 14.28
CA LEU A 216 -10.92 -9.02 13.40
C LEU A 216 -10.93 -10.46 12.88
N GLN A 217 -9.79 -10.99 12.47
CA GLN A 217 -9.68 -12.40 12.08
C GLN A 217 -10.12 -13.33 13.22
N ASP A 218 -9.63 -13.09 14.43
CA ASP A 218 -10.00 -13.90 15.61
C ASP A 218 -11.49 -13.75 15.96
N TYR A 219 -12.05 -12.56 15.79
CA TYR A 219 -13.47 -12.30 15.98
C TYR A 219 -14.33 -13.13 15.00
N ILE A 220 -13.95 -13.17 13.72
CA ILE A 220 -14.65 -13.97 12.70
C ILE A 220 -14.43 -15.46 12.96
N ASP A 221 -13.24 -15.88 13.36
CA ASP A 221 -12.93 -17.28 13.70
C ASP A 221 -13.88 -17.81 14.80
N ARG A 222 -14.17 -17.00 15.83
CA ARG A 222 -15.10 -17.40 16.89
C ARG A 222 -16.51 -17.64 16.36
N GLN A 223 -16.99 -16.90 15.38
CA GLN A 223 -18.30 -17.10 14.76
C GLN A 223 -18.38 -18.43 14.00
N TYR A 224 -17.26 -18.91 13.48
CA TYR A 224 -17.18 -20.14 12.69
C TYR A 224 -16.66 -21.36 13.49
N GLY A 225 -16.62 -21.28 14.82
CA GLY A 225 -16.32 -22.40 15.69
C GLY A 225 -14.85 -22.50 16.12
N GLY A 226 -14.06 -21.45 15.97
CA GLY A 226 -12.72 -21.33 16.55
C GLY A 226 -11.61 -21.02 15.54
N THR A 227 -10.39 -21.00 16.06
CA THR A 227 -9.18 -20.58 15.33
C THR A 227 -9.03 -21.28 13.98
N GLY A 228 -8.81 -20.52 12.94
CA GLY A 228 -8.62 -21.00 11.57
C GLY A 228 -9.91 -21.41 10.84
N LYS A 229 -11.08 -21.28 11.47
CA LYS A 229 -12.36 -21.70 10.89
C LYS A 229 -13.07 -20.60 10.09
N GLY A 230 -12.81 -19.32 10.40
CA GLY A 230 -13.38 -18.19 9.71
C GLY A 230 -12.94 -18.07 8.24
N TRP A 231 -13.70 -17.30 7.52
CA TRP A 231 -13.50 -17.04 6.09
C TRP A 231 -12.43 -15.95 5.82
N PHE A 232 -12.12 -15.08 6.77
CA PHE A 232 -11.16 -13.98 6.68
C PHE A 232 -9.80 -14.46 7.18
N ARG A 233 -8.80 -14.52 6.29
CA ARG A 233 -7.47 -15.09 6.63
C ARG A 233 -6.35 -14.15 6.22
N ILE A 234 -5.63 -13.60 7.20
CA ILE A 234 -4.39 -12.87 6.95
C ILE A 234 -3.33 -13.87 6.49
N VAL A 235 -2.67 -13.56 5.39
CA VAL A 235 -1.67 -14.40 4.73
C VAL A 235 -0.36 -13.65 4.57
N THR A 236 0.75 -14.35 4.65
CA THR A 236 2.10 -13.76 4.64
C THR A 236 2.98 -14.28 3.50
N ASP A 237 2.46 -15.16 2.68
CA ASP A 237 3.08 -15.62 1.44
C ASP A 237 2.02 -16.06 0.42
N SER A 238 2.41 -16.08 -0.85
CA SER A 238 1.50 -16.40 -1.97
C SER A 238 1.01 -17.83 -1.96
N ALA A 239 1.79 -18.78 -1.45
CA ALA A 239 1.40 -20.18 -1.35
C ALA A 239 0.32 -20.37 -0.28
N GLN A 240 0.48 -19.73 0.88
CA GLN A 240 -0.54 -19.69 1.93
C GLN A 240 -1.83 -19.03 1.42
N ALA A 241 -1.72 -17.94 0.64
CA ALA A 241 -2.88 -17.30 0.03
C ALA A 241 -3.65 -18.25 -0.88
N ARG A 242 -2.96 -19.02 -1.74
CA ARG A 242 -3.57 -20.02 -2.62
C ARG A 242 -4.25 -21.13 -1.82
N GLU A 243 -3.62 -21.65 -0.76
CA GLU A 243 -4.20 -22.67 0.11
C GLU A 243 -5.48 -22.15 0.80
N VAL A 244 -5.47 -20.94 1.28
CA VAL A 244 -6.63 -20.25 1.88
C VAL A 244 -7.78 -20.15 0.88
N ILE A 245 -7.48 -19.75 -0.36
CA ILE A 245 -8.49 -19.59 -1.41
C ILE A 245 -9.04 -20.96 -1.87
N GLU A 246 -8.21 -21.99 -1.97
CA GLU A 246 -8.65 -23.36 -2.28
C GLU A 246 -9.66 -23.90 -1.23
N GLN A 247 -9.52 -23.45 0.02
CA GLN A 247 -10.50 -23.73 1.09
C GLN A 247 -11.79 -22.88 0.94
N GLY A 248 -11.89 -22.04 -0.07
CA GLY A 248 -13.04 -21.15 -0.31
C GLY A 248 -13.00 -19.83 0.48
N LYS A 249 -11.93 -19.53 1.19
CA LYS A 249 -11.79 -18.38 2.08
C LYS A 249 -11.25 -17.14 1.36
N LEU A 250 -11.28 -16.00 2.03
CA LEU A 250 -10.69 -14.76 1.60
C LEU A 250 -9.25 -14.67 2.11
N ALA A 251 -8.29 -14.52 1.20
CA ALA A 251 -6.91 -14.19 1.54
C ALA A 251 -6.79 -12.67 1.74
N VAL A 252 -6.29 -12.26 2.91
CA VAL A 252 -6.09 -10.85 3.27
C VAL A 252 -4.60 -10.58 3.38
N VAL A 253 -4.11 -9.66 2.57
CA VAL A 253 -2.71 -9.21 2.56
C VAL A 253 -2.63 -7.90 3.31
N LEU A 254 -1.64 -7.71 4.15
CA LEU A 254 -1.38 -6.42 4.79
C LEU A 254 -0.43 -5.60 3.93
N GLY A 255 -0.86 -4.38 3.61
CA GLY A 255 -0.06 -3.33 2.99
C GLY A 255 0.11 -2.13 3.92
N VAL A 256 0.89 -1.13 3.49
CA VAL A 256 1.08 0.13 4.24
C VAL A 256 1.07 1.32 3.29
N GLU A 257 0.22 2.30 3.60
CA GLU A 257 0.16 3.59 2.91
C GLU A 257 0.33 4.75 3.89
N THR A 258 1.53 5.31 3.95
CA THR A 258 1.85 6.45 4.82
C THR A 258 2.69 7.48 4.08
N SER A 259 2.65 8.73 4.56
CA SER A 259 3.45 9.81 3.99
C SER A 259 4.87 9.85 4.54
N GLU A 260 5.10 9.31 5.72
CA GLU A 260 6.37 9.38 6.44
C GLU A 260 6.77 8.00 7.02
N PRO A 261 6.90 6.93 6.16
CA PRO A 261 7.27 5.60 6.65
C PRO A 261 8.60 5.64 7.38
N PHE A 262 8.71 4.89 8.49
CA PHE A 262 9.93 4.80 9.34
C PHE A 262 10.35 6.12 9.98
N GLY A 263 9.49 7.16 9.96
CA GLY A 263 9.88 8.51 10.33
C GLY A 263 10.74 9.21 9.27
N CYS A 264 10.80 8.69 8.06
CA CYS A 264 11.58 9.24 6.92
C CYS A 264 10.98 10.52 6.36
N LYS A 265 10.66 11.44 7.26
CA LYS A 265 10.30 12.81 6.97
C LYS A 265 11.48 13.59 6.39
N GLN A 266 11.20 14.65 5.65
CA GLN A 266 12.21 15.66 5.36
C GLN A 266 11.78 17.03 5.89
N ILE A 267 12.73 17.85 6.32
CA ILE A 267 12.51 19.23 6.72
C ILE A 267 13.53 20.09 6.00
N LEU A 268 13.04 21.03 5.16
CA LEU A 268 13.89 21.90 4.34
C LEU A 268 14.94 21.10 3.53
N ASP A 269 14.52 20.03 2.89
CA ASP A 269 15.33 19.09 2.11
C ASP A 269 16.37 18.29 2.93
N ILE A 270 16.28 18.30 4.26
CA ILE A 270 17.15 17.52 5.15
C ILE A 270 16.39 16.26 5.61
N PRO A 271 16.87 15.04 5.29
CA PRO A 271 16.30 13.79 5.79
C PRO A 271 16.29 13.72 7.31
N GLN A 272 15.22 13.16 7.87
CA GLN A 272 15.07 12.93 9.31
C GLN A 272 15.22 11.46 9.69
N CYS A 273 15.61 10.61 8.76
CA CYS A 273 15.94 9.21 8.95
C CYS A 273 17.26 8.87 8.25
N ASP A 274 17.78 7.70 8.56
CA ASP A 274 18.95 7.11 7.92
C ASP A 274 18.71 5.65 7.49
N LYS A 275 19.76 4.96 7.05
CA LYS A 275 19.67 3.56 6.59
C LYS A 275 19.28 2.60 7.71
N ASP A 276 19.71 2.86 8.94
CA ASP A 276 19.42 2.00 10.10
C ASP A 276 17.93 2.10 10.47
N ASP A 277 17.33 3.30 10.38
CA ASP A 277 15.89 3.52 10.56
C ASP A 277 15.07 2.78 9.50
N ILE A 278 15.52 2.80 8.25
CA ILE A 278 14.87 2.10 7.12
C ILE A 278 14.93 0.58 7.34
N ASP A 279 16.09 0.02 7.70
CA ASP A 279 16.23 -1.42 7.93
C ASP A 279 15.37 -1.87 9.10
N ALA A 280 15.41 -1.16 10.23
CA ALA A 280 14.60 -1.46 11.40
C ALA A 280 13.10 -1.38 11.08
N GLY A 281 12.68 -0.37 10.32
CA GLY A 281 11.28 -0.20 9.92
C GLY A 281 10.79 -1.26 8.95
N LEU A 282 11.60 -1.66 7.97
CA LEU A 282 11.27 -2.74 7.04
C LEU A 282 11.19 -4.09 7.76
N ASP A 283 12.10 -4.38 8.68
CA ASP A 283 12.07 -5.61 9.50
C ASP A 283 10.81 -5.64 10.36
N GLU A 284 10.46 -4.53 11.00
CA GLU A 284 9.26 -4.41 11.82
C GLU A 284 7.99 -4.66 10.99
N LEU A 285 7.85 -4.00 9.83
CA LEU A 285 6.68 -4.19 8.96
C LEU A 285 6.58 -5.64 8.46
N TYR A 286 7.71 -6.24 8.08
CA TYR A 286 7.73 -7.63 7.65
C TYR A 286 7.28 -8.59 8.76
N ASP A 287 7.73 -8.36 9.99
CA ASP A 287 7.37 -9.14 11.19
C ASP A 287 5.88 -8.95 11.57
N LEU A 288 5.31 -7.76 11.32
CA LEU A 288 3.87 -7.52 11.45
C LEU A 288 3.02 -8.24 10.39
N GLY A 289 3.65 -8.82 9.37
CA GLY A 289 2.97 -9.52 8.28
C GLY A 289 2.71 -8.66 7.04
N VAL A 290 3.23 -7.43 6.97
CA VAL A 290 3.12 -6.56 5.79
C VAL A 290 3.91 -7.13 4.61
N ARG A 291 3.32 -7.11 3.40
CA ARG A 291 3.96 -7.67 2.19
C ARG A 291 3.97 -6.72 1.01
N SER A 292 3.28 -5.58 1.11
CA SER A 292 3.39 -4.47 0.16
C SER A 292 3.45 -3.14 0.89
N MET A 293 4.04 -2.12 0.28
CA MET A 293 3.98 -0.77 0.83
C MET A 293 4.28 0.31 -0.20
N PHE A 294 3.81 1.52 0.10
CA PHE A 294 4.20 2.77 -0.53
C PHE A 294 5.44 3.37 0.17
N LEU A 295 6.33 4.01 -0.59
CA LEU A 295 7.45 4.76 0.00
C LEU A 295 7.12 6.22 0.27
N CYS A 296 6.13 6.77 -0.41
CA CYS A 296 5.58 8.11 -0.20
C CYS A 296 4.11 8.15 -0.65
N HIS A 297 3.30 9.02 -0.05
CA HIS A 297 1.85 9.09 -0.32
C HIS A 297 1.44 10.50 -0.73
N LYS A 298 1.26 11.44 0.20
CA LYS A 298 0.75 12.80 -0.11
C LYS A 298 1.81 13.87 -0.08
N PHE A 299 2.97 13.64 0.51
CA PHE A 299 4.04 14.62 0.66
C PHE A 299 5.38 14.05 0.23
N ASP A 300 6.21 14.91 -0.36
CA ASP A 300 7.62 14.60 -0.56
C ASP A 300 8.26 14.25 0.79
N ASN A 301 9.01 13.19 0.83
CA ASN A 301 9.68 12.74 2.04
C ASN A 301 11.17 12.46 1.79
N ALA A 302 11.86 11.85 2.75
CA ALA A 302 13.27 11.51 2.62
C ALA A 302 13.55 10.42 1.57
N LEU A 303 12.53 9.65 1.16
CA LEU A 303 12.67 8.52 0.24
C LEU A 303 12.30 8.89 -1.20
N CYS A 304 11.21 9.66 -1.41
CA CYS A 304 10.73 9.98 -2.76
C CYS A 304 9.93 11.29 -2.85
N GLY A 305 9.80 11.80 -4.07
CA GLY A 305 8.83 12.81 -4.43
C GLY A 305 7.51 12.19 -4.82
N VAL A 306 6.42 12.90 -4.55
CA VAL A 306 5.06 12.43 -4.82
C VAL A 306 4.49 12.95 -6.12
N ARG A 307 3.52 12.22 -6.69
CA ARG A 307 2.63 12.69 -7.74
C ARG A 307 1.63 13.67 -7.13
N PHE A 308 1.38 14.79 -7.82
CA PHE A 308 0.53 15.86 -7.31
C PHE A 308 -0.95 15.46 -7.27
N ASP A 309 -1.70 16.04 -6.35
CA ASP A 309 -3.16 16.03 -6.36
C ASP A 309 -3.71 17.21 -7.18
N GLU A 310 -4.89 17.03 -7.80
CA GLU A 310 -5.46 18.00 -8.75
C GLU A 310 -6.42 19.01 -8.07
N GLY A 311 -6.60 20.15 -8.71
CA GLY A 311 -7.65 21.10 -8.38
C GLY A 311 -7.56 21.68 -6.96
N GLY A 312 -8.71 21.95 -6.34
CA GLY A 312 -8.79 22.51 -4.99
C GLY A 312 -8.21 21.61 -3.91
N LEU A 313 -8.39 20.28 -4.06
CA LEU A 313 -7.76 19.30 -3.17
C LEU A 313 -6.23 19.37 -3.30
N GLY A 314 -5.70 19.46 -4.53
CA GLY A 314 -4.26 19.62 -4.77
C GLY A 314 -3.68 20.86 -4.11
N THR A 315 -4.44 21.97 -4.08
CA THR A 315 -4.04 23.17 -3.35
C THR A 315 -3.95 22.91 -1.84
N ALA A 316 -4.95 22.25 -1.26
CA ALA A 316 -4.96 21.91 0.17
C ALA A 316 -3.82 20.94 0.54
N ILE A 317 -3.57 19.93 -0.30
CA ILE A 317 -2.47 19.00 -0.10
C ILE A 317 -1.10 19.69 -0.23
N ASN A 318 -0.94 20.68 -1.13
CA ASN A 318 0.29 21.45 -1.23
C ASN A 318 0.55 22.35 0.00
N VAL A 319 -0.50 22.84 0.65
CA VAL A 319 -0.37 23.45 1.99
C VAL A 319 0.08 22.42 3.02
N GLY A 320 -0.48 21.19 2.97
CA GLY A 320 -0.01 20.08 3.79
C GLY A 320 1.45 19.71 3.53
N GLN A 321 1.89 19.73 2.28
CA GLN A 321 3.31 19.60 1.89
C GLN A 321 4.18 20.62 2.60
N PHE A 322 3.77 21.91 2.58
CA PHE A 322 4.51 22.96 3.29
C PHE A 322 4.54 22.72 4.81
N LEU A 323 3.42 22.31 5.40
CA LEU A 323 3.35 22.01 6.84
C LEU A 323 4.22 20.81 7.23
N SER A 324 4.32 19.79 6.36
CA SER A 324 5.17 18.62 6.59
C SER A 324 6.65 18.96 6.42
N THR A 325 7.03 19.62 5.30
CA THR A 325 8.42 19.69 4.85
C THR A 325 9.06 21.08 5.00
N GLY A 326 8.27 22.12 5.26
CA GLY A 326 8.70 23.52 5.23
C GLY A 326 8.84 24.10 3.82
N THR A 327 8.47 23.35 2.76
CA THR A 327 8.53 23.79 1.37
C THR A 327 7.28 23.36 0.61
N PHE A 328 6.79 24.23 -0.29
CA PHE A 328 5.80 23.83 -1.28
C PHE A 328 6.43 22.91 -2.34
N TRP A 329 5.61 22.17 -3.07
CA TRP A 329 6.08 21.40 -4.22
C TRP A 329 6.81 22.30 -5.22
N LYS A 330 7.84 21.74 -5.84
CA LYS A 330 8.58 22.38 -6.92
C LYS A 330 8.34 21.59 -8.20
N THR A 331 8.04 22.29 -9.28
CA THR A 331 7.71 21.69 -10.57
C THR A 331 8.74 21.99 -11.64
N GLU A 332 8.80 21.12 -12.62
CA GLU A 332 9.60 21.32 -13.84
C GLU A 332 8.88 20.71 -15.05
N LYS A 333 9.40 21.00 -16.25
CA LYS A 333 8.90 20.37 -17.49
C LYS A 333 9.28 18.90 -17.52
N CYS A 334 8.31 18.05 -17.86
CA CYS A 334 8.53 16.63 -17.95
C CYS A 334 9.44 16.29 -19.14
N ALA A 335 10.38 15.37 -18.96
CA ALA A 335 11.30 14.92 -19.99
C ALA A 335 10.67 13.92 -20.98
N GLY A 336 9.65 13.18 -20.56
CA GLY A 336 8.99 12.10 -21.31
C GLY A 336 7.48 12.30 -21.51
N PRO A 337 6.80 11.27 -22.02
CA PRO A 337 5.35 11.29 -22.14
C PRO A 337 4.64 11.20 -20.79
N GLN A 338 5.31 10.67 -19.75
CA GLN A 338 4.79 10.55 -18.39
C GLN A 338 4.73 11.90 -17.73
N LYS A 339 3.67 12.13 -16.95
CA LYS A 339 3.42 13.41 -16.28
C LYS A 339 2.81 13.18 -14.91
N ASP A 340 3.21 14.01 -13.95
CA ASP A 340 2.43 14.17 -12.73
C ASP A 340 1.14 14.93 -13.03
N ASN A 341 0.18 14.86 -12.10
CA ASN A 341 -1.08 15.59 -12.27
C ASN A 341 -0.83 17.10 -12.25
N PRO A 342 -1.70 17.92 -12.88
CA PRO A 342 -1.58 19.37 -12.77
C PRO A 342 -1.88 19.81 -11.34
N ILE A 343 -1.03 20.65 -10.77
CA ILE A 343 -1.32 21.28 -9.48
C ILE A 343 -2.39 22.34 -9.73
N GLY A 344 -3.47 22.33 -8.96
CA GLY A 344 -4.43 23.42 -8.92
C GLY A 344 -3.73 24.71 -8.47
N GLY A 345 -3.98 25.82 -9.16
CA GLY A 345 -3.48 27.14 -8.75
C GLY A 345 -3.92 27.45 -7.33
N ALA A 346 -3.13 28.21 -6.59
CA ALA A 346 -3.50 28.68 -5.26
C ALA A 346 -4.85 29.37 -5.30
N SER A 347 -5.90 28.74 -4.79
CA SER A 347 -7.19 29.39 -4.67
C SER A 347 -7.13 30.41 -3.54
N SER A 348 -7.58 31.62 -3.83
CA SER A 348 -7.76 32.69 -2.86
C SER A 348 -8.50 32.17 -1.62
N GLY A 349 -7.82 32.14 -0.48
CA GLY A 349 -8.38 31.71 0.81
C GLY A 349 -7.46 30.87 1.67
N ALA A 350 -6.57 30.07 1.09
CA ALA A 350 -5.56 29.32 1.85
C ALA A 350 -4.43 30.22 2.40
N GLU A 351 -4.29 31.43 1.90
CA GLU A 351 -3.25 32.37 2.31
C GLU A 351 -3.46 32.91 3.73
N GLU A 352 -4.70 32.99 4.20
CA GLU A 352 -5.03 33.53 5.54
C GLU A 352 -4.61 32.62 6.68
N ASP A 353 -4.48 31.30 6.41
CA ASP A 353 -4.11 30.28 7.40
C ASP A 353 -2.60 29.98 7.43
N LEU A 354 -1.83 30.57 6.53
CA LEU A 354 -0.37 30.37 6.46
C LEU A 354 0.39 31.37 7.35
N PRO A 355 1.61 31.01 7.79
CA PRO A 355 2.45 31.96 8.54
C PRO A 355 2.64 33.27 7.79
N PRO A 356 2.60 34.44 8.48
CA PRO A 356 2.77 35.74 7.85
C PRO A 356 4.04 35.83 7.00
N GLY A 357 3.89 36.20 5.73
CA GLY A 357 4.99 36.30 4.76
C GLY A 357 5.28 35.01 3.97
N THR A 358 4.44 34.01 4.08
CA THR A 358 4.52 32.82 3.21
C THR A 358 3.99 33.20 1.83
N GLU A 359 4.84 33.09 0.81
CA GLU A 359 4.43 33.26 -0.59
C GLU A 359 3.93 31.89 -1.12
N VAL A 360 2.68 31.84 -1.58
CA VAL A 360 2.11 30.66 -2.24
C VAL A 360 2.61 30.63 -3.69
N PRO A 361 3.23 29.56 -4.16
CA PRO A 361 3.82 29.53 -5.49
C PRO A 361 2.74 29.51 -6.59
N GLU A 362 3.01 30.22 -7.68
CA GLU A 362 2.31 30.06 -8.95
C GLU A 362 3.03 28.98 -9.78
N TYR A 363 2.26 28.08 -10.37
CA TYR A 363 2.79 26.97 -11.17
C TYR A 363 2.55 27.19 -12.66
N ASP A 364 3.59 26.94 -13.47
CA ASP A 364 3.50 26.91 -14.93
C ASP A 364 2.70 25.67 -15.36
N GLU A 365 1.64 25.85 -16.14
CA GLU A 365 0.79 24.77 -16.65
C GLU A 365 1.57 23.70 -17.45
N ASP A 366 2.70 24.06 -18.04
CA ASP A 366 3.59 23.17 -18.77
C ASP A 366 4.56 22.40 -17.85
N ALA A 367 4.81 22.89 -16.63
CA ALA A 367 5.74 22.30 -15.68
C ALA A 367 5.02 21.32 -14.75
N ARG A 368 4.70 20.14 -15.28
CA ARG A 368 3.84 19.14 -14.64
C ARG A 368 4.60 17.98 -14.00
N CYS A 369 5.91 18.09 -13.80
CA CYS A 369 6.68 17.05 -13.11
C CYS A 369 7.26 17.56 -11.81
N ASN A 370 7.15 16.77 -10.75
CA ASN A 370 7.84 17.04 -9.50
C ASN A 370 9.36 17.00 -9.75
N VAL A 371 10.07 18.02 -9.27
CA VAL A 371 11.54 18.05 -9.37
C VAL A 371 12.17 16.92 -8.56
N ARG A 372 11.47 16.43 -7.53
CA ARG A 372 11.92 15.34 -6.66
C ARG A 372 11.54 13.99 -7.26
N GLY A 373 12.53 13.14 -7.43
CA GLY A 373 12.39 11.73 -7.80
C GLY A 373 12.61 10.80 -6.60
N LEU A 374 13.06 9.59 -6.87
CA LEU A 374 13.56 8.64 -5.87
C LEU A 374 14.91 9.15 -5.34
N THR A 375 15.08 9.20 -4.02
CA THR A 375 16.33 9.63 -3.39
C THR A 375 17.29 8.46 -3.19
N GLU A 376 18.52 8.72 -2.74
CA GLU A 376 19.47 7.64 -2.38
C GLU A 376 18.94 6.77 -1.23
N LEU A 377 18.25 7.37 -0.23
CA LEU A 377 17.57 6.61 0.82
C LEU A 377 16.37 5.83 0.28
N GLY A 378 15.65 6.40 -0.70
CA GLY A 378 14.58 5.71 -1.41
C GLY A 378 15.08 4.50 -2.19
N GLU A 379 16.20 4.61 -2.92
CA GLU A 379 16.81 3.46 -3.59
C GLU A 379 17.24 2.37 -2.59
N TYR A 380 17.80 2.79 -1.45
CA TYR A 380 18.16 1.87 -0.37
C TYR A 380 16.92 1.13 0.16
N ALA A 381 15.82 1.84 0.40
CA ALA A 381 14.55 1.25 0.83
C ALA A 381 13.98 0.28 -0.22
N VAL A 382 13.98 0.64 -1.51
CA VAL A 382 13.58 -0.24 -2.62
C VAL A 382 14.36 -1.56 -2.59
N ARG A 383 15.70 -1.49 -2.47
CA ARG A 383 16.54 -2.69 -2.39
C ARG A 383 16.30 -3.50 -1.12
N GLY A 384 16.05 -2.83 0.02
CA GLY A 384 15.65 -3.47 1.28
C GLY A 384 14.33 -4.24 1.17
N MET A 385 13.35 -3.69 0.46
CA MET A 385 12.09 -4.37 0.15
C MET A 385 12.31 -5.59 -0.76
N MET A 386 13.12 -5.46 -1.82
CA MET A 386 13.46 -6.56 -2.71
C MET A 386 14.14 -7.72 -1.97
N GLN A 387 15.05 -7.44 -1.03
CA GLN A 387 15.72 -8.44 -0.19
C GLN A 387 14.71 -9.22 0.67
N ARG A 388 13.69 -8.53 1.18
CA ARG A 388 12.60 -9.11 1.99
C ARG A 388 11.47 -9.70 1.14
N LYS A 389 11.58 -9.63 -0.20
CA LYS A 389 10.55 -10.13 -1.14
C LYS A 389 9.19 -9.42 -0.99
N MET A 390 9.21 -8.18 -0.55
CA MET A 390 8.04 -7.32 -0.43
C MET A 390 7.73 -6.66 -1.78
N MET A 391 6.46 -6.49 -2.09
CA MET A 391 6.02 -5.77 -3.28
C MET A 391 6.01 -4.26 -3.01
N LEU A 392 6.41 -3.48 -4.01
CA LEU A 392 6.39 -2.01 -3.96
C LEU A 392 5.18 -1.48 -4.72
N GLU A 393 4.41 -0.62 -4.08
CA GLU A 393 3.30 0.10 -4.66
C GLU A 393 3.78 1.45 -5.20
N ILE A 394 3.67 1.65 -6.52
CA ILE A 394 4.21 2.83 -7.21
C ILE A 394 3.20 3.97 -7.35
N ASP A 395 1.96 3.75 -6.97
CA ASP A 395 0.97 4.81 -6.91
C ASP A 395 1.44 5.91 -5.95
N HIS A 396 1.01 7.13 -6.19
CA HIS A 396 1.46 8.35 -5.50
C HIS A 396 2.92 8.75 -5.69
N MET A 397 3.79 7.91 -6.23
CA MET A 397 5.15 8.33 -6.54
C MET A 397 5.18 9.28 -7.74
N SER A 398 6.04 10.30 -7.69
CA SER A 398 6.27 11.16 -8.86
C SER A 398 6.72 10.34 -10.07
N VAL A 399 6.47 10.84 -11.27
CA VAL A 399 6.90 10.12 -12.49
C VAL A 399 8.41 9.89 -12.53
N LYS A 400 9.21 10.77 -11.93
CA LYS A 400 10.64 10.56 -11.77
C LYS A 400 10.97 9.43 -10.80
N ALA A 401 10.29 9.38 -9.67
CA ALA A 401 10.49 8.33 -8.68
C ALA A 401 10.06 6.97 -9.25
N THR A 402 8.89 6.91 -9.87
CA THR A 402 8.38 5.70 -10.54
C THR A 402 9.33 5.22 -11.63
N GLY A 403 9.80 6.12 -12.50
CA GLY A 403 10.77 5.78 -13.57
C GLY A 403 12.02 5.14 -12.99
N ARG A 404 12.60 5.72 -11.93
CA ARG A 404 13.80 5.17 -11.29
C ARG A 404 13.56 3.82 -10.61
N VAL A 405 12.40 3.64 -9.94
CA VAL A 405 12.02 2.31 -9.39
C VAL A 405 11.95 1.26 -10.48
N LEU A 406 11.27 1.58 -11.59
CA LEU A 406 11.14 0.64 -12.71
C LEU A 406 12.50 0.32 -13.35
N ASP A 407 13.42 1.30 -13.44
CA ASP A 407 14.80 1.06 -13.92
C ASP A 407 15.54 0.07 -13.01
N ILE A 408 15.43 0.24 -11.68
CA ILE A 408 16.02 -0.70 -10.71
C ILE A 408 15.40 -2.09 -10.88
N PHE A 409 14.08 -2.19 -10.94
CA PHE A 409 13.38 -3.47 -11.06
C PHE A 409 13.68 -4.17 -12.38
N GLU A 410 13.77 -3.43 -13.49
CA GLU A 410 14.18 -3.97 -14.77
C GLU A 410 15.65 -4.45 -14.75
N ALA A 411 16.53 -3.67 -14.12
CA ALA A 411 17.93 -4.06 -13.96
C ALA A 411 18.04 -5.36 -13.17
N GLU A 412 17.32 -5.49 -12.09
CA GLU A 412 17.32 -6.66 -11.22
C GLU A 412 16.36 -7.77 -11.68
N GLN A 413 15.49 -7.53 -12.67
CA GLN A 413 14.40 -8.45 -13.07
C GLN A 413 13.43 -8.75 -11.93
N TYR A 414 13.17 -7.76 -11.07
CA TYR A 414 12.28 -7.92 -9.93
C TYR A 414 10.83 -7.67 -10.34
N PRO A 415 9.92 -8.64 -10.17
CA PRO A 415 8.53 -8.51 -10.63
C PRO A 415 7.60 -7.84 -9.60
N GLY A 416 8.07 -7.60 -8.39
CA GLY A 416 7.25 -7.17 -7.25
C GLY A 416 6.80 -5.71 -7.32
N VAL A 417 6.23 -5.27 -8.45
CA VAL A 417 5.69 -3.92 -8.65
C VAL A 417 4.18 -3.95 -8.77
N LEU A 418 3.52 -3.06 -8.04
CA LEU A 418 2.06 -2.91 -8.03
C LEU A 418 1.66 -1.47 -8.35
N SER A 419 0.57 -1.30 -9.10
CA SER A 419 -0.29 -0.12 -9.06
C SER A 419 -1.64 -0.59 -8.53
N SER A 420 -1.96 -0.25 -7.30
CA SER A 420 -3.08 -0.85 -6.54
C SER A 420 -4.40 -0.10 -6.73
N HIS A 421 -4.36 1.18 -7.16
CA HIS A 421 -5.54 2.02 -7.41
C HIS A 421 -5.33 3.08 -8.52
N SER A 422 -4.42 2.81 -9.46
CA SER A 422 -4.17 3.65 -10.66
C SER A 422 -3.80 5.10 -10.38
N TRP A 423 -3.05 5.38 -9.32
CA TRP A 423 -2.51 6.71 -9.06
C TRP A 423 -1.13 6.93 -9.69
N MET A 424 -0.67 6.01 -10.54
CA MET A 424 0.49 6.17 -11.42
C MET A 424 0.10 6.85 -12.75
N ASP A 425 1.09 7.31 -13.53
CA ASP A 425 0.84 7.67 -14.94
C ASP A 425 0.64 6.41 -15.79
N LEU A 426 -0.46 6.35 -16.54
CA LEU A 426 -0.83 5.15 -17.30
C LEU A 426 0.18 4.73 -18.38
N ASN A 427 1.08 5.64 -18.81
CA ASN A 427 2.16 5.30 -19.73
C ASN A 427 3.23 4.39 -19.08
N TRP A 428 3.15 4.09 -17.78
CA TRP A 428 3.97 3.08 -17.11
C TRP A 428 3.40 1.66 -17.21
N THR A 429 2.13 1.48 -17.55
CA THR A 429 1.42 0.19 -17.50
C THR A 429 2.16 -0.92 -18.25
N GLU A 430 2.67 -0.64 -19.45
CA GLU A 430 3.40 -1.64 -20.23
C GLU A 430 4.69 -2.10 -19.54
N ARG A 431 5.45 -1.18 -18.92
CA ARG A 431 6.66 -1.53 -18.17
C ARG A 431 6.34 -2.38 -16.92
N VAL A 432 5.23 -2.04 -16.23
CA VAL A 432 4.76 -2.83 -15.07
C VAL A 432 4.43 -4.25 -15.50
N TYR A 433 3.64 -4.44 -16.56
CA TYR A 433 3.30 -5.79 -17.05
C TYR A 433 4.50 -6.55 -17.61
N ALA A 434 5.41 -5.86 -18.29
CA ALA A 434 6.64 -6.49 -18.81
C ALA A 434 7.56 -7.04 -17.71
N LEU A 435 7.52 -6.46 -16.52
CA LEU A 435 8.20 -6.96 -15.32
C LEU A 435 7.48 -8.15 -14.67
N GLY A 436 6.21 -8.40 -15.02
CA GLY A 436 5.35 -9.35 -14.31
C GLY A 436 4.61 -8.74 -13.14
N GLY A 437 4.53 -7.40 -13.09
CA GLY A 437 3.79 -6.64 -12.08
C GLY A 437 2.28 -6.67 -12.28
N PHE A 438 1.55 -6.09 -11.34
CA PHE A 438 0.09 -6.07 -11.32
C PHE A 438 -0.46 -4.64 -11.31
N VAL A 439 -1.59 -4.44 -12.01
CA VAL A 439 -2.29 -3.16 -12.06
C VAL A 439 -3.75 -3.36 -11.68
N ALA A 440 -4.22 -2.55 -10.75
CA ALA A 440 -5.61 -2.38 -10.38
C ALA A 440 -6.04 -0.93 -10.58
N GLN A 441 -7.29 -0.73 -10.93
CA GLN A 441 -7.86 0.58 -11.18
C GLN A 441 -8.65 1.07 -9.97
N TYR A 442 -8.63 2.38 -9.71
CA TYR A 442 -9.49 3.00 -8.70
C TYR A 442 -10.96 2.68 -8.95
N MET A 443 -11.67 2.27 -7.91
CA MET A 443 -13.11 1.99 -7.97
C MET A 443 -13.89 3.28 -8.21
N ASN A 444 -14.23 3.55 -9.45
CA ASN A 444 -15.02 4.71 -9.87
C ASN A 444 -16.33 4.30 -10.56
N GLY A 445 -17.09 5.25 -11.09
CA GLY A 445 -18.34 4.96 -11.78
C GLY A 445 -18.19 3.92 -12.89
N SER A 446 -19.10 2.96 -12.97
CA SER A 446 -19.00 1.76 -13.83
C SER A 446 -18.71 2.05 -15.29
N GLU A 447 -19.25 3.16 -15.84
CA GLU A 447 -18.99 3.58 -17.23
C GLU A 447 -17.54 4.05 -17.41
N LYS A 448 -17.04 4.86 -16.49
CA LYS A 448 -15.65 5.34 -16.50
C LYS A 448 -14.69 4.18 -16.30
N PHE A 449 -14.92 3.35 -15.29
CA PHE A 449 -14.11 2.17 -15.02
C PHE A 449 -13.99 1.26 -16.23
N SER A 450 -15.12 0.91 -16.86
CA SER A 450 -15.15 0.04 -18.04
C SER A 450 -14.43 0.65 -19.24
N THR A 451 -14.51 1.97 -19.42
CA THR A 451 -13.82 2.68 -20.51
C THR A 451 -12.31 2.66 -20.28
N GLU A 452 -11.87 2.89 -19.07
CA GLU A 452 -10.44 2.87 -18.71
C GLU A 452 -9.87 1.46 -18.75
N ALA A 453 -10.59 0.46 -18.27
CA ALA A 453 -10.20 -0.95 -18.35
C ALA A 453 -9.92 -1.38 -19.81
N LYS A 454 -10.80 -0.98 -20.74
CA LYS A 454 -10.62 -1.29 -22.18
C LYS A 454 -9.41 -0.63 -22.83
N ARG A 455 -8.85 0.43 -22.27
CA ARG A 455 -7.64 1.07 -22.82
C ARG A 455 -6.39 0.18 -22.68
N THR A 456 -6.35 -0.68 -21.68
CA THR A 456 -5.21 -1.55 -21.39
C THR A 456 -5.48 -3.02 -21.70
N ASP A 457 -6.62 -3.33 -22.33
CA ASP A 457 -7.07 -4.68 -22.68
C ASP A 457 -6.03 -5.43 -23.55
N ALA A 458 -5.59 -4.82 -24.64
CA ALA A 458 -4.58 -5.40 -25.52
C ALA A 458 -3.23 -5.67 -24.83
N LEU A 459 -2.87 -4.87 -23.81
CA LEU A 459 -1.68 -5.13 -22.99
C LEU A 459 -1.92 -6.34 -22.08
N ARG A 460 -3.09 -6.43 -21.42
CA ARG A 460 -3.43 -7.59 -20.59
C ARG A 460 -3.44 -8.89 -21.39
N ASP A 461 -3.98 -8.86 -22.59
CA ASP A 461 -3.94 -10.00 -23.52
C ASP A 461 -2.50 -10.38 -23.90
N THR A 462 -1.65 -9.39 -24.17
CA THR A 462 -0.24 -9.61 -24.55
C THR A 462 0.54 -10.27 -23.42
N TYR A 463 0.32 -9.86 -22.19
CA TYR A 463 1.05 -10.37 -21.01
C TYR A 463 0.30 -11.49 -20.28
N GLY A 464 -0.91 -11.84 -20.70
CA GLY A 464 -1.71 -12.94 -20.11
C GLY A 464 -2.17 -12.68 -18.70
N VAL A 465 -2.38 -11.42 -18.33
CA VAL A 465 -2.73 -11.00 -16.96
C VAL A 465 -4.21 -10.61 -16.84
N GLY A 466 -4.77 -10.75 -15.63
CA GLY A 466 -6.07 -10.21 -15.27
C GLY A 466 -5.96 -8.78 -14.76
N TYR A 467 -7.07 -8.24 -14.26
CA TYR A 467 -7.19 -6.88 -13.78
C TYR A 467 -7.73 -6.84 -12.35
N GLY A 468 -7.39 -5.80 -11.59
CA GLY A 468 -7.93 -5.59 -10.26
C GLY A 468 -8.66 -4.27 -10.13
N TYR A 469 -9.22 -4.05 -8.96
CA TYR A 469 -9.68 -2.75 -8.52
C TYR A 469 -9.08 -2.42 -7.16
N GLY A 470 -8.96 -1.13 -6.85
CA GLY A 470 -8.68 -0.62 -5.52
C GLY A 470 -9.86 0.21 -5.06
N THR A 471 -10.50 -0.18 -3.97
CA THR A 471 -11.66 0.55 -3.46
C THR A 471 -11.27 1.84 -2.77
N ASP A 472 -10.11 1.89 -2.13
CA ASP A 472 -9.67 3.01 -1.29
C ASP A 472 -10.76 3.40 -0.24
N MET A 473 -11.62 2.42 0.15
CA MET A 473 -12.67 2.68 1.13
C MET A 473 -12.07 3.00 2.49
N ASN A 474 -12.56 4.06 3.11
CA ASN A 474 -12.05 4.75 4.28
C ASN A 474 -10.73 5.52 4.06
N GLY A 475 -10.22 5.63 2.83
CA GLY A 475 -9.02 6.39 2.46
C GLY A 475 -9.27 7.88 2.19
N VAL A 476 -10.45 8.38 2.57
CA VAL A 476 -10.87 9.79 2.35
C VAL A 476 -11.03 10.11 0.85
N GLY A 477 -11.36 9.10 0.04
CA GLY A 477 -11.73 9.21 -1.37
C GLY A 477 -13.24 9.12 -1.60
N GLY A 478 -13.71 9.37 -2.83
CA GLY A 478 -15.11 9.20 -3.22
C GLY A 478 -15.33 7.91 -4.03
N TRP A 479 -16.52 7.31 -3.90
CA TRP A 479 -16.88 6.05 -4.54
C TRP A 479 -17.94 6.22 -5.63
N PRO A 480 -18.26 5.16 -6.39
CA PRO A 480 -19.24 5.25 -7.44
C PRO A 480 -20.57 5.84 -7.00
N ALA A 481 -20.92 6.99 -7.53
CA ALA A 481 -22.26 7.56 -7.40
C ALA A 481 -23.27 6.71 -8.16
N PRO A 482 -24.58 6.79 -7.81
CA PRO A 482 -25.61 6.09 -8.55
C PRO A 482 -25.71 6.61 -9.99
N ARG A 483 -25.88 5.71 -10.97
CA ARG A 483 -26.10 6.11 -12.38
C ARG A 483 -27.46 6.81 -12.61
N GLY A 484 -28.33 6.79 -11.61
CA GLY A 484 -29.62 7.45 -11.58
C GLY A 484 -30.79 6.62 -12.13
N THR A 485 -31.98 7.04 -11.80
CA THR A 485 -33.22 6.32 -12.10
C THR A 485 -33.61 6.27 -13.58
N GLY A 486 -32.96 7.09 -14.42
CA GLY A 486 -33.14 7.11 -15.88
C GLY A 486 -32.31 6.10 -16.66
N THR A 487 -31.49 5.29 -15.98
CA THR A 487 -30.61 4.30 -16.60
C THR A 487 -31.40 3.20 -17.30
N SER A 488 -31.04 2.90 -18.55
CA SER A 488 -31.73 1.90 -19.39
C SER A 488 -31.51 0.45 -18.93
N ASN A 489 -30.43 0.18 -18.19
CA ASN A 489 -30.00 -1.13 -17.71
C ASN A 489 -29.56 -1.09 -16.24
N PRO A 490 -30.47 -0.82 -15.30
CA PRO A 490 -30.15 -0.81 -13.88
C PRO A 490 -29.85 -2.23 -13.39
N VAL A 491 -29.07 -2.32 -12.30
CA VAL A 491 -28.89 -3.59 -11.56
C VAL A 491 -30.26 -4.10 -11.09
N LYS A 492 -30.54 -5.35 -11.36
CA LYS A 492 -31.81 -6.01 -10.97
C LYS A 492 -31.54 -6.97 -9.83
N TYR A 493 -32.32 -6.84 -8.78
CA TYR A 493 -32.24 -7.69 -7.61
C TYR A 493 -33.36 -8.74 -7.56
N PRO A 494 -33.10 -9.96 -7.04
CA PRO A 494 -31.73 -10.47 -6.78
C PRO A 494 -30.99 -10.77 -8.09
N PHE A 495 -29.65 -10.76 -8.03
CA PHE A 495 -28.80 -11.18 -9.15
C PHE A 495 -27.89 -12.34 -8.71
N THR A 496 -27.34 -13.05 -9.69
CA THR A 496 -26.45 -14.18 -9.45
C THR A 496 -24.99 -13.72 -9.58
N SER A 497 -24.12 -14.15 -8.67
CA SER A 497 -22.67 -13.90 -8.76
C SER A 497 -22.07 -14.41 -10.06
N VAL A 498 -20.90 -13.87 -10.43
CA VAL A 498 -20.20 -14.20 -11.69
C VAL A 498 -19.91 -15.70 -11.81
N ASP A 499 -19.66 -16.36 -10.71
CA ASP A 499 -19.44 -17.82 -10.62
C ASP A 499 -20.73 -18.66 -10.64
N GLY A 500 -21.90 -18.03 -10.60
CA GLY A 500 -23.21 -18.67 -10.65
C GLY A 500 -23.68 -19.37 -9.38
N GLY A 501 -22.89 -19.35 -8.29
CA GLY A 501 -23.21 -20.09 -7.05
C GLY A 501 -23.99 -19.28 -6.02
N ALA A 502 -23.66 -18.02 -5.83
CA ALA A 502 -24.31 -17.15 -4.86
C ALA A 502 -25.37 -16.27 -5.53
N VAL A 503 -26.46 -15.99 -4.78
CA VAL A 503 -27.55 -15.09 -5.19
C VAL A 503 -27.61 -13.92 -4.21
N LEU A 504 -27.42 -12.71 -4.72
CA LEU A 504 -27.31 -11.48 -3.95
C LEU A 504 -28.58 -10.64 -4.09
N ASP A 505 -29.15 -10.25 -2.95
CA ASP A 505 -30.24 -9.30 -2.88
C ASP A 505 -29.74 -7.96 -2.31
N ARG A 506 -30.59 -6.93 -2.29
CA ARG A 506 -30.25 -5.64 -1.68
C ARG A 506 -29.77 -5.81 -0.26
N GLN A 507 -28.68 -5.14 0.07
CA GLN A 507 -28.08 -5.21 1.39
C GLN A 507 -28.91 -4.44 2.40
N THR A 508 -29.15 -5.01 3.59
CA THR A 508 -29.94 -4.40 4.67
C THR A 508 -29.18 -4.41 5.99
N THR A 509 -29.09 -3.27 6.63
CA THR A 509 -28.59 -3.11 8.00
C THR A 509 -29.55 -2.24 8.81
N GLY A 510 -30.00 -2.70 9.98
CA GLY A 510 -30.98 -1.99 10.77
C GLY A 510 -32.29 -1.76 10.02
N ARG A 511 -32.64 -0.49 9.82
CA ARG A 511 -33.82 -0.08 9.07
C ARG A 511 -33.55 0.33 7.64
N ARG A 512 -32.27 0.43 7.24
CA ARG A 512 -31.87 0.84 5.91
C ARG A 512 -31.64 -0.37 5.00
N THR A 513 -32.11 -0.25 3.78
CA THR A 513 -31.79 -1.14 2.66
C THR A 513 -31.17 -0.30 1.56
N TRP A 514 -29.95 -0.68 1.13
CA TRP A 514 -29.24 0.00 0.07
C TRP A 514 -29.50 -0.65 -1.30
N ASP A 515 -29.62 0.18 -2.31
CA ASP A 515 -29.75 -0.18 -3.71
C ASP A 515 -28.72 0.60 -4.52
N LEU A 516 -27.77 -0.07 -5.19
CA LEU A 516 -26.71 0.59 -5.96
C LEU A 516 -27.26 1.64 -6.95
N ASN A 517 -28.44 1.40 -7.49
CA ASN A 517 -29.03 2.31 -8.47
C ASN A 517 -29.42 3.68 -7.89
N THR A 518 -29.68 3.75 -6.59
CA THR A 518 -30.12 4.97 -5.88
C THR A 518 -29.12 5.48 -4.87
N ASP A 519 -28.33 4.59 -4.28
CA ASP A 519 -27.40 4.90 -3.19
C ASP A 519 -25.92 4.91 -3.64
N GLY A 520 -25.62 4.44 -4.87
CA GLY A 520 -24.24 4.23 -5.30
C GLY A 520 -23.53 3.17 -4.46
N ALA A 521 -22.21 3.14 -4.49
CA ALA A 521 -21.39 2.23 -3.69
C ALA A 521 -21.20 2.79 -2.27
N ALA A 522 -22.28 2.82 -1.48
CA ALA A 522 -22.29 3.45 -0.16
C ALA A 522 -21.36 2.78 0.88
N HIS A 523 -21.10 1.50 0.74
CA HIS A 523 -20.22 0.72 1.62
C HIS A 523 -19.73 -0.56 0.92
N TYR A 524 -18.75 -1.22 1.51
CA TYR A 524 -18.07 -2.38 0.93
C TYR A 524 -18.97 -3.53 0.50
N GLY A 525 -20.10 -3.68 1.18
CA GLY A 525 -21.10 -4.68 0.81
C GLY A 525 -21.75 -4.50 -0.56
N LEU A 526 -21.61 -3.32 -1.19
CA LEU A 526 -22.12 -3.04 -2.54
C LEU A 526 -21.06 -3.22 -3.65
N VAL A 527 -19.85 -3.67 -3.33
CA VAL A 527 -18.85 -4.03 -4.33
C VAL A 527 -19.35 -5.09 -5.32
N PRO A 528 -20.01 -6.19 -4.90
CA PRO A 528 -20.57 -7.14 -5.87
C PRO A 528 -21.65 -6.53 -6.77
N ASP A 529 -22.44 -5.58 -6.27
CA ASP A 529 -23.47 -4.86 -7.01
C ASP A 529 -22.83 -3.95 -8.08
N TRP A 530 -21.74 -3.29 -7.73
CA TRP A 530 -20.94 -2.49 -8.66
C TRP A 530 -20.28 -3.36 -9.74
N ILE A 531 -19.82 -4.57 -9.41
CA ILE A 531 -19.29 -5.54 -10.39
C ILE A 531 -20.39 -5.97 -11.36
N GLU A 532 -21.61 -6.22 -10.86
CA GLU A 532 -22.76 -6.50 -11.73
C GLU A 532 -23.08 -5.30 -12.62
N ASP A 533 -22.95 -4.07 -12.11
CA ASP A 533 -23.15 -2.86 -12.89
C ASP A 533 -22.09 -2.70 -13.99
N ILE A 534 -20.81 -3.04 -13.70
CA ILE A 534 -19.75 -3.12 -14.72
C ILE A 534 -20.11 -4.14 -15.81
N ARG A 535 -20.65 -5.31 -15.42
CA ARG A 535 -21.09 -6.32 -16.39
C ARG A 535 -22.15 -5.79 -17.34
N LEU A 536 -23.10 -5.01 -16.81
CA LEU A 536 -24.17 -4.40 -17.59
C LEU A 536 -23.71 -3.29 -18.51
N VAL A 537 -22.65 -2.56 -18.16
CA VAL A 537 -22.13 -1.40 -18.87
C VAL A 537 -20.93 -1.76 -19.76
N GLY A 538 -19.95 -2.42 -19.17
CA GLY A 538 -18.67 -2.76 -19.79
C GLY A 538 -18.70 -4.04 -20.61
N GLY A 539 -19.58 -4.97 -20.25
CA GLY A 539 -19.67 -6.31 -20.82
C GLY A 539 -19.02 -7.38 -19.94
N GLN A 540 -19.25 -8.64 -20.32
CA GLN A 540 -18.73 -9.80 -19.62
C GLN A 540 -17.19 -9.84 -19.67
N ASP A 541 -16.58 -9.39 -20.74
CA ASP A 541 -15.13 -9.43 -20.95
C ASP A 541 -14.38 -8.66 -19.84
N VAL A 542 -14.86 -7.48 -19.46
CA VAL A 542 -14.26 -6.68 -18.37
C VAL A 542 -14.35 -7.42 -17.05
N VAL A 543 -15.50 -8.08 -16.80
CA VAL A 543 -15.71 -8.86 -15.56
C VAL A 543 -14.87 -10.12 -15.55
N ASP A 544 -14.68 -10.78 -16.69
CA ASP A 544 -13.81 -11.96 -16.81
C ASP A 544 -12.34 -11.61 -16.53
N ASP A 545 -11.88 -10.43 -16.94
CA ASP A 545 -10.56 -9.91 -16.59
C ASP A 545 -10.42 -9.64 -15.11
N LEU A 546 -11.42 -9.02 -14.49
CA LEU A 546 -11.46 -8.81 -13.05
C LEU A 546 -11.50 -10.14 -12.28
N PHE A 547 -12.21 -11.16 -12.80
CA PHE A 547 -12.30 -12.46 -12.15
C PHE A 547 -11.01 -13.30 -12.27
N ARG A 548 -10.09 -12.89 -13.16
CA ARG A 548 -8.70 -13.42 -13.24
C ARG A 548 -7.73 -12.62 -12.35
N GLY A 549 -8.18 -11.50 -11.78
CA GLY A 549 -7.34 -10.56 -11.04
C GLY A 549 -6.62 -11.20 -9.85
N ALA A 550 -7.30 -12.02 -9.07
CA ALA A 550 -6.68 -12.70 -7.92
C ALA A 550 -5.51 -13.60 -8.33
N GLU A 551 -5.62 -14.38 -9.43
CA GLU A 551 -4.52 -15.19 -9.96
C GLU A 551 -3.34 -14.32 -10.36
N SER A 552 -3.58 -13.20 -11.05
CA SER A 552 -2.53 -12.30 -11.51
C SER A 552 -1.80 -11.61 -10.36
N TYR A 553 -2.53 -11.15 -9.34
CA TYR A 553 -1.92 -10.59 -8.12
C TYR A 553 -1.03 -11.61 -7.41
N LEU A 554 -1.53 -12.83 -7.21
CA LEU A 554 -0.77 -13.91 -6.59
C LEU A 554 0.40 -14.38 -7.45
N GLY A 555 0.28 -14.28 -8.77
CA GLY A 555 1.36 -14.53 -9.72
C GLY A 555 2.52 -13.56 -9.54
N THR A 556 2.23 -12.25 -9.48
CA THR A 556 3.22 -11.19 -9.20
C THR A 556 3.89 -11.41 -7.84
N TRP A 557 3.09 -11.66 -6.80
CA TRP A 557 3.63 -11.91 -5.45
C TRP A 557 4.52 -13.16 -5.40
N GLY A 558 4.04 -14.30 -5.90
CA GLY A 558 4.81 -15.54 -5.93
C GLY A 558 6.09 -15.43 -6.78
N ALA A 559 6.05 -14.67 -7.87
CA ALA A 559 7.24 -14.39 -8.67
C ALA A 559 8.26 -13.53 -7.90
N SER A 560 7.81 -12.53 -7.11
CA SER A 560 8.70 -11.74 -6.26
C SER A 560 9.31 -12.54 -5.11
N GLU A 561 8.55 -13.45 -4.49
CA GLU A 561 9.05 -14.37 -3.46
C GLU A 561 10.11 -15.33 -4.00
N ASN A 562 9.88 -15.86 -5.18
CA ASN A 562 10.79 -16.78 -5.86
C ASN A 562 11.92 -16.05 -6.60
N HIS A 563 11.86 -14.72 -6.66
CA HIS A 563 12.91 -13.94 -7.28
C HIS A 563 14.24 -14.24 -6.58
N ARG A 564 15.16 -14.76 -7.34
CA ARG A 564 16.57 -14.80 -6.97
C ARG A 564 17.17 -13.56 -7.62
N ALA A 565 17.51 -12.56 -6.84
CA ALA A 565 18.42 -11.53 -7.30
C ALA A 565 19.56 -12.26 -7.99
N GLY A 566 19.75 -12.03 -9.28
CA GLY A 566 20.87 -12.66 -9.97
C GLY A 566 22.09 -12.33 -9.14
N VAL A 567 22.81 -13.34 -8.65
CA VAL A 567 23.99 -13.11 -7.82
C VAL A 567 24.88 -12.15 -8.62
N ASN A 568 25.11 -10.96 -8.06
CA ASN A 568 26.03 -10.03 -8.68
C ASN A 568 27.42 -10.69 -8.66
N LEU A 569 27.82 -11.26 -9.80
CA LEU A 569 29.10 -11.98 -9.93
C LEU A 569 30.30 -11.05 -9.75
N ALA A 570 30.08 -9.73 -9.82
CA ALA A 570 31.11 -8.70 -9.67
C ALA A 570 31.30 -8.25 -8.21
N GLU A 571 30.31 -8.43 -7.34
CA GLU A 571 30.35 -7.93 -5.97
C GLU A 571 31.53 -8.49 -5.18
N GLY A 572 32.30 -7.60 -4.55
CA GLY A 572 33.52 -7.94 -3.80
C GLY A 572 34.67 -8.50 -4.66
N ARG A 573 34.59 -8.43 -5.99
CA ARG A 573 35.62 -8.93 -6.90
C ARG A 573 36.74 -7.93 -7.13
N SER A 574 37.85 -8.46 -7.60
CA SER A 574 39.00 -7.62 -7.96
C SER A 574 38.71 -6.78 -9.19
N ALA A 575 38.83 -5.46 -9.06
CA ALA A 575 38.68 -4.53 -10.15
C ALA A 575 40.00 -3.74 -10.40
N THR A 576 40.26 -3.42 -11.65
CA THR A 576 41.35 -2.57 -12.10
C THR A 576 40.86 -1.58 -13.13
N ALA A 577 41.51 -0.45 -13.28
CA ALA A 577 41.10 0.56 -14.26
C ALA A 577 42.31 1.16 -14.99
N SER A 578 42.05 1.86 -16.11
CA SER A 578 43.05 2.63 -16.85
C SER A 578 43.66 3.74 -16.00
N SER A 579 42.81 4.39 -15.19
CA SER A 579 43.18 5.45 -14.25
C SER A 579 42.21 5.49 -13.06
N SER A 580 42.57 6.28 -12.04
CA SER A 580 41.67 6.63 -10.93
C SER A 580 41.93 8.07 -10.52
N GLU A 581 40.88 8.86 -10.41
CA GLU A 581 41.00 10.25 -9.96
C GLU A 581 41.68 10.31 -8.59
N SER A 582 42.63 11.21 -8.44
CA SER A 582 43.34 11.41 -7.19
C SER A 582 42.63 12.47 -6.33
N ASN A 583 42.19 12.06 -5.15
CA ASN A 583 41.62 12.96 -4.17
C ASN A 583 42.23 12.67 -2.77
N PRO A 584 42.81 13.68 -2.09
CA PRO A 584 43.44 13.46 -0.79
C PRO A 584 42.46 13.11 0.35
N PHE A 585 41.14 13.31 0.15
CA PHE A 585 40.12 13.11 1.15
C PHE A 585 39.21 11.90 0.89
N THR A 586 39.19 11.39 -0.36
CA THR A 586 38.29 10.31 -0.77
C THR A 586 39.02 9.39 -1.77
N SER A 587 38.75 8.09 -1.63
CA SER A 587 39.30 7.07 -2.55
C SER A 587 38.27 6.81 -3.67
N TYR A 588 38.70 7.01 -4.91
CA TYR A 588 37.95 6.65 -6.13
C TYR A 588 38.51 5.40 -6.80
N ALA A 589 38.99 4.45 -6.01
CA ALA A 589 39.62 3.23 -6.48
C ALA A 589 38.64 2.32 -7.25
N PRO A 590 39.15 1.52 -8.22
CA PRO A 590 38.28 0.64 -9.04
C PRO A 590 37.37 -0.31 -8.26
N GLY A 591 37.85 -0.81 -7.11
CA GLY A 591 37.06 -1.69 -6.23
C GLY A 591 35.80 -1.06 -5.64
N ARG A 592 35.70 0.28 -5.65
CA ARG A 592 34.53 1.01 -5.17
C ARG A 592 33.31 0.93 -6.09
N ALA A 593 33.49 0.46 -7.31
CA ALA A 593 32.40 0.22 -8.24
C ALA A 593 31.89 -1.24 -8.20
N VAL A 594 32.34 -2.05 -7.24
CA VAL A 594 31.95 -3.46 -7.08
C VAL A 594 31.92 -3.87 -5.60
N ASP A 595 31.78 -2.91 -4.68
CA ASP A 595 31.81 -3.18 -3.23
C ASP A 595 30.40 -3.34 -2.62
N GLY A 596 29.33 -3.21 -3.42
CA GLY A 596 27.94 -3.31 -3.00
C GLY A 596 27.42 -2.04 -2.30
N ASP A 597 28.21 -0.96 -2.26
CA ASP A 597 27.84 0.32 -1.62
C ASP A 597 27.71 1.43 -2.67
N THR A 598 26.47 1.78 -3.05
CA THR A 598 26.19 2.87 -3.99
C THR A 598 26.54 4.28 -3.46
N GLY A 599 26.91 4.38 -2.19
CA GLY A 599 27.48 5.61 -1.59
C GLY A 599 28.97 5.79 -1.91
N THR A 600 29.64 4.77 -2.46
CA THR A 600 31.00 4.82 -2.95
C THR A 600 31.05 4.81 -4.48
N ARG A 601 32.22 5.06 -5.09
CA ARG A 601 32.36 5.04 -6.54
C ARG A 601 33.81 4.89 -7.01
N TRP A 602 33.97 4.37 -8.21
CA TRP A 602 35.16 4.62 -9.00
C TRP A 602 35.02 5.89 -9.83
N ALA A 603 36.07 6.66 -10.01
CA ALA A 603 36.15 7.75 -10.98
C ALA A 603 37.49 7.70 -11.73
N SER A 604 37.46 7.91 -13.06
CA SER A 604 38.65 7.96 -13.91
C SER A 604 39.27 9.36 -13.93
N ASP A 605 40.46 9.47 -14.51
CA ASP A 605 40.98 10.76 -14.98
C ASP A 605 40.06 11.38 -16.04
N TRP A 606 40.09 12.70 -16.20
CA TRP A 606 39.17 13.49 -17.05
C TRP A 606 39.59 13.43 -18.53
N SER A 607 39.60 12.24 -19.09
CA SER A 607 39.88 11.99 -20.51
C SER A 607 38.98 10.88 -21.04
N ASP A 608 38.78 10.89 -22.36
CA ASP A 608 38.16 9.79 -23.07
C ASP A 608 39.05 8.55 -23.09
N ASP A 609 38.56 7.42 -23.59
CA ASP A 609 39.26 6.14 -23.68
C ASP A 609 39.76 5.60 -22.32
N GLN A 610 38.85 5.62 -21.34
CA GLN A 610 39.06 5.03 -20.01
C GLN A 610 38.31 3.71 -19.87
N TRP A 611 38.82 2.84 -19.02
CA TRP A 611 38.13 1.56 -18.75
C TRP A 611 38.19 1.13 -17.29
N LEU A 612 37.16 0.41 -16.88
CA LEU A 612 37.06 -0.35 -15.63
C LEU A 612 37.00 -1.84 -16.00
N ARG A 613 37.85 -2.69 -15.42
CA ARG A 613 37.90 -4.14 -15.64
C ARG A 613 37.69 -4.88 -14.33
N ILE A 614 36.81 -5.87 -14.35
CA ILE A 614 36.46 -6.73 -13.24
C ILE A 614 36.87 -8.16 -13.54
N ASP A 615 37.56 -8.84 -12.60
CA ASP A 615 37.89 -10.27 -12.66
C ASP A 615 36.85 -11.06 -11.82
N LEU A 616 36.00 -11.81 -12.44
CA LEU A 616 34.97 -12.65 -11.77
C LEU A 616 35.57 -13.86 -11.03
N GLY A 617 36.89 -14.05 -11.10
CA GLY A 617 37.63 -15.12 -10.44
C GLY A 617 37.64 -16.46 -11.21
N SER A 618 36.60 -16.74 -11.98
CA SER A 618 36.48 -17.91 -12.86
C SER A 618 35.61 -17.58 -14.07
N THR A 619 35.66 -18.38 -15.11
CA THR A 619 34.78 -18.24 -16.26
C THR A 619 33.32 -18.51 -15.82
N ARG A 620 32.46 -17.58 -16.12
CA ARG A 620 31.01 -17.58 -15.85
C ARG A 620 30.24 -17.37 -17.16
N THR A 621 28.98 -17.75 -17.21
CA THR A 621 28.09 -17.37 -18.31
C THR A 621 27.47 -16.02 -17.98
N VAL A 622 27.89 -14.95 -18.66
CA VAL A 622 27.35 -13.60 -18.44
C VAL A 622 26.25 -13.30 -19.46
N ARG A 623 25.17 -12.67 -19.02
CA ARG A 623 23.99 -12.33 -19.86
C ARG A 623 23.60 -10.87 -19.74
N ARG A 624 23.98 -10.21 -18.65
CA ARG A 624 23.58 -8.84 -18.32
C ARG A 624 24.67 -8.16 -17.50
N VAL A 625 24.86 -6.87 -17.78
CA VAL A 625 25.70 -5.98 -16.97
C VAL A 625 24.91 -4.72 -16.68
N THR A 626 24.86 -4.28 -15.43
CA THR A 626 24.28 -3.01 -15.01
C THR A 626 25.36 -2.03 -14.64
N LEU A 627 25.15 -0.75 -14.95
CA LEU A 627 26.10 0.34 -14.74
C LEU A 627 25.37 1.47 -14.03
N ASP A 628 25.61 1.67 -12.74
CA ASP A 628 25.05 2.79 -11.99
C ASP A 628 26.03 3.97 -12.06
N TRP A 629 25.76 4.88 -13.00
CA TRP A 629 26.56 6.06 -13.21
C TRP A 629 26.31 7.13 -12.13
N GLU A 630 27.36 7.76 -11.70
CA GLU A 630 27.27 9.04 -11.00
C GLU A 630 26.97 10.15 -12.03
N ARG A 631 27.09 11.41 -11.70
CA ARG A 631 26.85 12.52 -12.64
C ARG A 631 27.81 12.54 -13.82
N ALA A 632 28.99 11.96 -13.67
CA ALA A 632 30.02 11.86 -14.70
C ALA A 632 29.89 10.53 -15.43
N TYR A 633 29.15 10.51 -16.53
CA TYR A 633 28.78 9.30 -17.25
C TYR A 633 29.42 9.21 -18.65
N GLY A 634 29.34 8.05 -19.27
CA GLY A 634 29.74 7.81 -20.64
C GLY A 634 28.59 8.09 -21.62
N ALA A 635 28.75 9.06 -22.55
CA ALA A 635 27.84 9.26 -23.67
C ALA A 635 28.00 8.16 -24.71
N SER A 636 29.25 7.70 -24.94
CA SER A 636 29.56 6.55 -25.79
C SER A 636 30.45 5.58 -25.03
N TYR A 637 30.04 4.32 -24.94
CA TYR A 637 30.79 3.29 -24.24
C TYR A 637 30.36 1.88 -24.66
N ARG A 638 31.13 0.89 -24.24
CA ARG A 638 30.84 -0.52 -24.52
C ARG A 638 31.14 -1.41 -23.33
N VAL A 639 30.41 -2.50 -23.25
CA VAL A 639 30.66 -3.62 -22.36
C VAL A 639 31.35 -4.71 -23.16
N GLU A 640 32.54 -5.08 -22.70
CA GLU A 640 33.40 -6.06 -23.36
C GLU A 640 33.65 -7.25 -22.42
N LEU A 641 33.68 -8.44 -22.98
CA LEU A 641 33.88 -9.69 -22.29
C LEU A 641 35.16 -10.39 -22.77
N SER A 642 35.81 -11.06 -21.82
CA SER A 642 37.01 -11.85 -22.12
C SER A 642 37.11 -13.08 -21.20
N THR A 643 37.63 -14.18 -21.71
CA THR A 643 37.93 -15.37 -20.90
C THR A 643 39.37 -15.39 -20.37
N ASP A 644 40.30 -14.64 -21.01
CA ASP A 644 41.73 -14.64 -20.72
C ASP A 644 42.27 -13.26 -20.28
N GLY A 645 41.45 -12.19 -20.35
CA GLY A 645 41.82 -10.82 -20.02
C GLY A 645 42.66 -10.10 -21.08
N THR A 646 42.88 -10.72 -22.24
CA THR A 646 43.70 -10.19 -23.34
C THR A 646 42.90 -10.01 -24.63
N ALA A 647 42.12 -11.01 -25.01
CA ALA A 647 41.21 -10.97 -26.17
C ALA A 647 39.83 -10.51 -25.73
N TRP A 648 39.37 -9.36 -26.22
CA TRP A 648 38.11 -8.72 -25.83
C TRP A 648 37.11 -8.78 -26.97
N LYS A 649 35.85 -9.11 -26.61
CA LYS A 649 34.69 -9.11 -27.49
C LYS A 649 33.67 -8.12 -26.95
N THR A 650 33.24 -7.17 -27.76
CA THR A 650 32.13 -6.30 -27.42
C THR A 650 30.85 -7.14 -27.36
N ALA A 651 30.22 -7.16 -26.20
CA ALA A 651 28.94 -7.82 -25.96
C ALA A 651 27.79 -6.85 -26.15
N TRP A 652 28.00 -5.57 -25.80
CA TRP A 652 27.01 -4.51 -25.91
C TRP A 652 27.68 -3.16 -26.06
N SER A 653 27.03 -2.18 -26.69
CA SER A 653 27.55 -0.81 -26.84
C SER A 653 26.41 0.20 -27.02
N THR A 654 26.65 1.46 -26.61
CA THR A 654 25.78 2.62 -26.86
C THR A 654 26.60 3.81 -27.34
N THR A 655 25.94 4.72 -28.06
CA THR A 655 26.41 6.07 -28.40
C THR A 655 25.45 7.15 -27.94
N ALA A 656 24.55 6.78 -27.04
CA ALA A 656 23.48 7.63 -26.51
C ALA A 656 23.25 7.38 -25.02
N GLY A 657 24.36 7.19 -24.26
CA GLY A 657 24.30 7.12 -22.81
C GLY A 657 23.91 8.47 -22.22
N ASP A 658 23.03 8.47 -21.24
CA ASP A 658 22.44 9.66 -20.59
C ASP A 658 22.66 9.67 -19.07
N GLY A 659 23.42 8.68 -18.54
CA GLY A 659 23.72 8.55 -17.11
C GLY A 659 22.65 7.76 -16.35
N GLY A 660 22.71 7.77 -15.00
CA GLY A 660 21.82 6.97 -14.18
C GLY A 660 22.11 5.47 -14.25
N LEU A 661 21.10 4.61 -14.29
CA LEU A 661 21.27 3.16 -14.33
C LEU A 661 21.09 2.60 -15.75
N ASP A 662 22.20 2.21 -16.38
CA ASP A 662 22.18 1.54 -17.68
C ASP A 662 22.17 0.02 -17.53
N THR A 663 21.45 -0.66 -18.42
CA THR A 663 21.39 -2.12 -18.47
C THR A 663 21.79 -2.67 -19.83
N ALA A 664 22.97 -3.26 -19.91
CA ALA A 664 23.47 -3.95 -21.07
C ALA A 664 23.00 -5.42 -21.08
N ARG A 665 22.12 -5.80 -22.03
CA ARG A 665 21.63 -7.17 -22.20
C ARG A 665 22.18 -7.78 -23.48
N PHE A 666 22.59 -9.02 -23.43
CA PHE A 666 23.16 -9.74 -24.56
C PHE A 666 23.02 -11.27 -24.41
N GLY A 667 23.26 -11.99 -25.48
CA GLY A 667 23.22 -13.45 -25.47
C GLY A 667 24.23 -14.05 -24.47
N ALA A 668 23.87 -15.19 -23.86
CA ALA A 668 24.73 -15.91 -22.92
C ALA A 668 26.15 -16.08 -23.45
N THR A 669 27.13 -15.47 -22.79
CA THR A 669 28.54 -15.41 -23.26
C THR A 669 29.48 -15.83 -22.13
N PRO A 670 30.38 -16.82 -22.35
CA PRO A 670 31.37 -17.17 -21.36
C PRO A 670 32.39 -16.02 -21.17
N ALA A 671 32.61 -15.60 -19.91
CA ALA A 671 33.59 -14.59 -19.55
C ALA A 671 34.15 -14.80 -18.15
N ARG A 672 35.42 -14.55 -17.96
CA ARG A 672 36.01 -14.35 -16.64
C ARG A 672 36.22 -12.86 -16.34
N TYR A 673 36.47 -12.07 -17.38
CA TYR A 673 36.69 -10.64 -17.25
C TYR A 673 35.58 -9.87 -17.94
N VAL A 674 35.09 -8.84 -17.26
CA VAL A 674 34.16 -7.85 -17.79
C VAL A 674 34.85 -6.50 -17.80
N ARG A 675 34.73 -5.76 -18.91
CA ARG A 675 35.29 -4.42 -19.03
C ARG A 675 34.22 -3.44 -19.50
N VAL A 676 34.07 -2.37 -18.74
CA VAL A 676 33.31 -1.18 -19.17
C VAL A 676 34.35 -0.24 -19.79
N HIS A 677 34.21 0.10 -21.08
CA HIS A 677 35.14 0.88 -21.83
C HIS A 677 34.46 2.13 -22.38
N GLY A 678 34.73 3.28 -21.77
CA GLY A 678 34.25 4.60 -22.18
C GLY A 678 35.02 5.09 -23.40
N LEU A 679 34.29 5.63 -24.37
CA LEU A 679 34.81 6.16 -25.64
C LEU A 679 34.66 7.67 -25.72
N ASP A 680 33.46 8.18 -25.34
CA ASP A 680 33.14 9.61 -25.23
C ASP A 680 32.47 9.89 -23.90
N ARG A 681 32.90 10.92 -23.20
CA ARG A 681 32.33 11.37 -21.93
C ARG A 681 31.04 12.17 -22.17
N GLY A 682 30.07 12.02 -21.29
CA GLY A 682 28.85 12.84 -21.28
C GLY A 682 28.98 14.19 -20.60
N THR A 683 30.13 14.44 -19.92
CA THR A 683 30.41 15.65 -19.15
C THR A 683 31.87 16.06 -19.28
N ASP A 684 32.23 17.22 -18.77
CA ASP A 684 33.62 17.69 -18.72
C ASP A 684 34.52 16.88 -17.73
N TRP A 685 33.89 16.11 -16.83
CA TRP A 685 34.59 15.21 -15.88
C TRP A 685 34.96 13.88 -16.56
N GLY A 686 35.60 12.96 -15.80
CA GLY A 686 35.90 11.60 -16.26
C GLY A 686 34.68 10.70 -16.34
N TYR A 687 34.89 9.39 -16.16
CA TYR A 687 33.82 8.42 -15.98
C TYR A 687 33.68 8.08 -14.49
N SER A 688 32.48 8.00 -13.96
CA SER A 688 32.26 7.71 -12.56
C SER A 688 31.12 6.70 -12.39
N LEU A 689 31.46 5.52 -11.86
CA LEU A 689 30.52 4.43 -11.61
C LEU A 689 30.38 4.20 -10.10
N LYS A 690 29.17 4.30 -9.59
CA LYS A 690 28.81 3.93 -8.21
C LYS A 690 28.88 2.41 -8.06
N GLU A 691 28.25 1.68 -8.98
CA GLU A 691 28.21 0.23 -8.93
C GLU A 691 28.16 -0.38 -10.34
N VAL A 692 28.80 -1.53 -10.49
CA VAL A 692 28.73 -2.38 -11.68
C VAL A 692 28.24 -3.76 -11.27
N GLY A 693 27.02 -4.12 -11.71
CA GLY A 693 26.49 -5.46 -11.55
C GLY A 693 26.79 -6.36 -12.75
N VAL A 694 27.20 -7.60 -12.51
CA VAL A 694 27.39 -8.62 -13.55
C VAL A 694 26.55 -9.83 -13.21
N TYR A 695 25.67 -10.24 -14.13
CA TYR A 695 24.69 -11.28 -13.87
C TYR A 695 24.73 -12.39 -14.92
N GLY A 696 24.49 -13.61 -14.44
CA GLY A 696 24.50 -14.83 -15.24
C GLY A 696 24.63 -16.07 -14.36
N ASP A 697 25.12 -17.17 -14.92
CA ASP A 697 25.26 -18.46 -14.24
C ASP A 697 26.73 -18.78 -13.92
#